data_efcb6f1cb3d5a12fc51f62e6aaf3fbbb
#
_entry.id   efcb6f1cb3d5a12fc51f62e6aaf3fbbb
#
_cell.length_a   1.000
_cell.length_b   1.000
_cell.length_c   1.000
_cell.angle_alpha   90.00
_cell.angle_beta   90.00
_cell.angle_gamma   90.00
#
_symmetry.space_group_name_H-M   'P 1'
#
loop_
_entity.id
_entity.type
_entity.pdbx_description
1 polymer ?
#
loop_
_entity_poly.entity_id
_entity_poly.type
_entity_poly.pdbx_seq_one_letter_code
_entity_poly.pdbx_strand_id
1 'polypeptide(L)'
;MKPVLKKTLKIVAALVAIPIVIVVLLAVLLYVPPVQNWAVDQVAHYVSSSTRMTVNVDRVRLRFPLDLAVYGLRATQPNDSLYNVTDTIVDARQLNVSVRLMPLLKSNVVVDQLDFNDVRLNTAQFVPSARVKGSVGRLLLHSRSINLAKETVSVDNASLADAHLDVALSDTVPEDTTSAPTRWQIAVGKLSIERSDVKLHMPGDTLRIGTGFEQLKAERGFFDLLRGTYRLDLLQWQGGTLAYDDRYAKPVATGLDFNHIALSDIQLRLDSLRYSDGSLAVHLRQCAMKERCGLTLKELSGRVKLDTTHISLPDLRMRTPKSMLTARVDMDFSTFAKNNPGKMQVDLKGYVVKSDFAPLLSALPPALLRSMPDTPITLNADVAGNMRALNIRQLAVTYPTVFALKAHGKAQNLMSVDRLRANITADAHAYNLNFVKTLLPKSAADAFNIPADISLKGNFDADGPRYAARFVAEQGGGKVSGDANFDSRRMAYDAKLEAQNLQLRNFLPSMPLHPFSGTLTANGVGLDFLSPRTRLNANGSVQQFGYDTYDLSDMKLTAEVGNGTGRAVLQSHTPLIDGNIDLTALLNPKLVDAHLVCDLINADFQRMGLTKRPCSTSLVADVKLKSNMLSDHSVHGTVGNIIIRDSANAYRPENVFMDCFTRRDSTHAAITCGDFVLRLDGAGSIDHILS
;
A
#
# COMPACT_ATOMS: atom_id res chain seq x y z
N MET A 1 10.85 -14.46 4.93
CA MET A 1 9.76 -14.92 5.82
C MET A 1 9.92 -16.35 6.35
N LYS A 2 10.64 -17.27 5.68
CA LYS A 2 10.80 -18.68 6.12
C LYS A 2 11.49 -18.92 7.48
N PRO A 3 12.53 -18.19 7.93
CA PRO A 3 13.16 -18.47 9.23
C PRO A 3 12.39 -17.92 10.43
N VAL A 4 11.67 -16.81 10.27
CA VAL A 4 10.95 -16.14 11.36
C VAL A 4 9.73 -16.96 11.80
N LEU A 5 8.95 -17.50 10.87
CA LEU A 5 7.75 -18.29 11.18
C LEU A 5 8.11 -19.62 11.92
N LYS A 6 9.21 -20.29 11.53
CA LYS A 6 9.72 -21.46 12.28
C LYS A 6 10.21 -21.09 13.68
N LYS A 7 10.84 -19.91 13.84
CA LYS A 7 11.27 -19.42 15.16
C LYS A 7 10.08 -19.02 16.03
N THR A 8 9.11 -18.31 15.47
CA THR A 8 7.90 -17.88 16.19
C THR A 8 7.04 -19.06 16.63
N LEU A 9 6.91 -20.10 15.82
CA LEU A 9 6.16 -21.31 16.17
C LEU A 9 6.88 -22.15 17.22
N LYS A 10 8.21 -22.25 17.17
CA LYS A 10 9.02 -22.86 18.25
C LYS A 10 8.89 -22.05 19.54
N ILE A 11 8.76 -20.73 19.45
CA ILE A 11 8.58 -19.84 20.61
C ILE A 11 7.19 -20.00 21.22
N VAL A 12 6.13 -20.08 20.41
CA VAL A 12 4.76 -20.33 20.89
C VAL A 12 4.65 -21.75 21.50
N ALA A 13 5.25 -22.75 20.86
CA ALA A 13 5.36 -24.11 21.44
C ALA A 13 6.17 -24.10 22.73
N ALA A 14 7.25 -23.32 22.83
CA ALA A 14 8.01 -23.14 24.07
C ALA A 14 7.19 -22.37 25.13
N LEU A 15 6.39 -21.37 24.75
CA LEU A 15 5.54 -20.57 25.66
C LEU A 15 4.40 -21.40 26.29
N VAL A 16 3.86 -22.38 25.54
CA VAL A 16 2.91 -23.39 26.08
C VAL A 16 3.63 -24.53 26.78
N ALA A 17 4.81 -24.93 26.30
CA ALA A 17 5.62 -25.98 26.92
C ALA A 17 6.32 -25.49 28.19
N ILE A 18 6.68 -24.20 28.33
CA ILE A 18 7.41 -23.69 29.52
C ILE A 18 6.60 -23.87 30.81
N PRO A 19 5.30 -23.53 30.94
CA PRO A 19 4.54 -23.90 32.14
C PRO A 19 4.49 -25.42 32.37
N ILE A 20 4.38 -26.19 31.30
CA ILE A 20 4.36 -27.66 31.36
C ILE A 20 5.75 -28.23 31.74
N VAL A 21 6.82 -27.66 31.17
CA VAL A 21 8.20 -28.01 31.51
C VAL A 21 8.55 -27.56 32.93
N ILE A 22 8.07 -26.39 33.39
CA ILE A 22 8.19 -25.95 34.78
C ILE A 22 7.47 -26.93 35.71
N VAL A 23 6.27 -27.39 35.33
CA VAL A 23 5.53 -28.40 36.06
C VAL A 23 6.24 -29.75 36.06
N VAL A 24 6.79 -30.19 34.94
CA VAL A 24 7.59 -31.39 34.79
C VAL A 24 8.91 -31.25 35.55
N LEU A 25 9.55 -30.10 35.55
CA LEU A 25 10.81 -29.80 36.24
C LEU A 25 10.57 -29.72 37.74
N LEU A 26 9.46 -29.16 38.21
CA LEU A 26 8.99 -29.20 39.58
C LEU A 26 8.52 -30.61 39.95
N ALA A 27 7.90 -31.33 39.03
CA ALA A 27 7.56 -32.76 39.23
C ALA A 27 8.83 -33.65 39.31
N VAL A 28 9.88 -33.35 38.52
CA VAL A 28 11.19 -34.01 38.61
C VAL A 28 11.87 -33.70 39.94
N LEU A 29 11.74 -32.47 40.44
CA LEU A 29 12.16 -32.10 41.81
C LEU A 29 11.40 -32.89 42.90
N LEU A 30 10.14 -33.27 42.61
CA LEU A 30 9.29 -34.10 43.45
C LEU A 30 9.37 -35.59 43.10
N TYR A 31 10.06 -35.98 42.02
CA TYR A 31 10.21 -37.34 41.51
C TYR A 31 11.34 -38.13 42.22
N VAL A 32 11.66 -37.71 43.42
CA VAL A 32 12.49 -38.55 44.30
C VAL A 32 11.62 -39.66 44.87
N PRO A 33 12.02 -40.95 44.78
CA PRO A 33 11.21 -42.09 45.17
C PRO A 33 10.64 -41.96 46.58
N PRO A 34 9.41 -42.42 46.87
CA PRO A 34 8.77 -42.24 48.15
C PRO A 34 9.48 -43.13 49.19
N VAL A 35 10.04 -42.51 50.14
CA VAL A 35 10.56 -43.22 51.30
C VAL A 35 9.70 -42.82 52.48
N GLN A 36 9.07 -43.81 53.03
CA GLN A 36 8.28 -43.65 54.21
C GLN A 36 9.13 -43.16 55.37
N ASN A 37 8.60 -42.26 56.18
CA ASN A 37 9.03 -41.83 57.52
C ASN A 37 10.47 -41.34 57.75
N TRP A 38 11.31 -41.35 56.78
CA TRP A 38 12.70 -40.90 56.89
C TRP A 38 13.01 -39.73 55.96
N ALA A 39 11.95 -39.12 55.50
CA ALA A 39 11.98 -38.64 54.20
C ALA A 39 12.39 -37.18 54.07
N VAL A 40 12.01 -36.28 54.96
CA VAL A 40 12.18 -34.82 54.69
C VAL A 40 13.64 -34.42 54.74
N ASP A 41 14.40 -34.90 55.72
CA ASP A 41 15.83 -34.55 55.81
C ASP A 41 16.69 -35.28 54.76
N GLN A 42 16.37 -36.55 54.43
CA GLN A 42 17.10 -37.28 53.39
C GLN A 42 16.79 -36.77 51.99
N VAL A 43 15.52 -36.44 51.67
CA VAL A 43 15.12 -35.86 50.39
C VAL A 43 15.72 -34.48 50.24
N ALA A 44 15.67 -33.65 51.27
CA ALA A 44 16.32 -32.33 51.26
C ALA A 44 17.85 -32.45 51.13
N HIS A 45 18.46 -33.40 51.81
CA HIS A 45 19.89 -33.67 51.68
C HIS A 45 20.29 -34.21 50.31
N TYR A 46 19.51 -35.12 49.73
CA TYR A 46 19.77 -35.70 48.43
C TYR A 46 19.61 -34.63 47.30
N VAL A 47 18.53 -33.84 47.35
CA VAL A 47 18.33 -32.75 46.42
C VAL A 47 19.44 -31.70 46.56
N SER A 48 19.80 -31.36 47.78
CA SER A 48 20.89 -30.41 48.07
C SER A 48 22.23 -30.89 47.53
N SER A 49 22.55 -32.19 47.64
CA SER A 49 23.83 -32.74 47.18
C SER A 49 23.90 -32.91 45.66
N SER A 50 22.77 -33.21 44.99
CA SER A 50 22.73 -33.44 43.55
C SER A 50 22.51 -32.17 42.72
N THR A 51 21.90 -31.13 43.31
CA THR A 51 21.55 -29.89 42.60
C THR A 51 22.30 -28.65 43.07
N ARG A 52 23.14 -28.75 44.08
CA ARG A 52 23.79 -27.63 44.81
C ARG A 52 22.76 -26.67 45.43
N MET A 53 21.51 -27.12 45.64
CA MET A 53 20.45 -26.34 46.26
C MET A 53 20.29 -26.72 47.73
N THR A 54 19.96 -25.73 48.56
CA THR A 54 19.47 -25.97 49.92
C THR A 54 17.96 -25.94 49.89
N VAL A 55 17.33 -27.09 50.17
CA VAL A 55 15.87 -27.23 50.21
C VAL A 55 15.39 -27.26 51.65
N ASN A 56 14.54 -26.34 52.01
CA ASN A 56 13.87 -26.28 53.31
C ASN A 56 12.36 -26.46 53.13
N VAL A 57 11.76 -27.18 54.08
CA VAL A 57 10.32 -27.45 54.11
C VAL A 57 9.84 -27.23 55.53
N ASP A 58 8.81 -26.38 55.72
CA ASP A 58 8.29 -26.11 57.07
C ASP A 58 7.54 -27.29 57.67
N ARG A 59 6.72 -27.95 56.85
CA ARG A 59 5.89 -29.07 57.31
C ARG A 59 5.43 -29.93 56.14
N VAL A 60 5.41 -31.26 56.36
CA VAL A 60 4.84 -32.25 55.43
C VAL A 60 3.67 -32.96 56.08
N ARG A 61 2.60 -33.18 55.34
CA ARG A 61 1.45 -33.99 55.73
C ARG A 61 1.15 -35.02 54.66
N LEU A 62 1.13 -36.29 55.04
CA LEU A 62 0.65 -37.34 54.16
C LEU A 62 -0.81 -37.64 54.49
N ARG A 63 -1.69 -37.65 53.46
CA ARG A 63 -3.10 -38.04 53.52
C ARG A 63 -3.29 -39.35 52.77
N PHE A 64 -4.18 -40.21 53.32
CA PHE A 64 -4.52 -41.47 52.67
C PHE A 64 -5.29 -41.23 51.35
N PRO A 65 -5.07 -41.95 50.23
CA PRO A 65 -4.14 -43.09 50.16
C PRO A 65 -2.66 -42.71 49.92
N LEU A 66 -2.30 -41.59 49.23
CA LEU A 66 -0.94 -41.13 48.97
C LEU A 66 -0.94 -39.66 48.53
N ASP A 67 -1.69 -38.80 49.21
CA ASP A 67 -1.67 -37.37 48.98
C ASP A 67 -0.63 -36.73 49.92
N LEU A 68 0.41 -36.18 49.35
CA LEU A 68 1.46 -35.47 50.05
C LEU A 68 1.21 -33.97 49.99
N ALA A 69 1.04 -33.35 51.14
CA ALA A 69 0.97 -31.88 51.24
C ALA A 69 2.27 -31.34 51.85
N VAL A 70 2.97 -30.50 51.14
CA VAL A 70 4.20 -29.83 51.54
C VAL A 70 3.90 -28.33 51.76
N TYR A 71 4.27 -27.79 52.90
CA TYR A 71 4.06 -26.40 53.26
C TYR A 71 5.41 -25.70 53.45
N GLY A 72 5.51 -24.44 52.97
CA GLY A 72 6.70 -23.62 53.11
C GLY A 72 7.92 -24.21 52.41
N LEU A 73 7.73 -24.75 51.19
CA LEU A 73 8.84 -25.22 50.37
C LEU A 73 9.69 -24.05 49.88
N ARG A 74 10.95 -24.03 50.30
CA ARG A 74 11.93 -23.04 49.82
C ARG A 74 13.20 -23.73 49.33
N ALA A 75 13.54 -23.46 48.07
CA ALA A 75 14.80 -23.93 47.48
C ALA A 75 15.70 -22.71 47.20
N THR A 76 16.92 -22.74 47.74
CA THR A 76 17.90 -21.66 47.53
C THR A 76 19.19 -22.22 46.96
N GLN A 77 19.90 -21.44 46.19
CA GLN A 77 21.18 -21.77 45.53
C GLN A 77 22.18 -20.65 45.76
N PRO A 78 23.47 -20.92 46.06
CA PRO A 78 24.51 -19.89 46.05
C PRO A 78 24.62 -19.24 44.69
N ASN A 79 24.78 -17.91 44.65
CA ASN A 79 24.96 -17.18 43.42
C ASN A 79 26.46 -17.29 42.99
N ASP A 80 26.70 -17.86 41.81
CA ASP A 80 28.07 -18.07 41.30
C ASP A 80 28.79 -16.79 40.94
N SER A 81 28.04 -15.69 40.74
CA SER A 81 28.59 -14.39 40.31
C SER A 81 28.76 -13.38 41.46
N LEU A 82 28.08 -13.59 42.59
CA LEU A 82 28.07 -12.65 43.70
C LEU A 82 28.45 -13.42 45.00
N TYR A 83 29.56 -12.98 45.60
CA TYR A 83 30.06 -13.59 46.85
C TYR A 83 29.06 -13.41 47.98
N ASN A 84 28.81 -14.50 48.76
CA ASN A 84 27.85 -14.55 49.86
C ASN A 84 26.38 -14.18 49.56
N VAL A 85 25.97 -14.25 48.31
CA VAL A 85 24.55 -14.09 47.93
C VAL A 85 23.95 -15.46 47.61
N THR A 86 22.75 -15.70 48.11
CA THR A 86 21.95 -16.89 47.77
C THR A 86 20.70 -16.48 47.03
N ASP A 87 20.46 -17.11 45.88
CA ASP A 87 19.23 -16.90 45.09
C ASP A 87 18.14 -17.87 45.61
N THR A 88 16.95 -17.34 45.78
CA THR A 88 15.76 -18.18 46.01
C THR A 88 15.22 -18.66 44.69
N ILE A 89 15.36 -19.93 44.37
CA ILE A 89 14.93 -20.55 43.11
C ILE A 89 13.43 -20.79 43.10
N VAL A 90 12.91 -21.34 44.20
CA VAL A 90 11.49 -21.61 44.41
C VAL A 90 11.12 -21.26 45.86
N ASP A 91 10.03 -20.54 46.02
CA ASP A 91 9.37 -20.28 47.29
C ASP A 91 7.87 -20.56 47.11
N ALA A 92 7.38 -21.67 47.64
CA ALA A 92 6.00 -22.09 47.47
C ALA A 92 5.32 -22.26 48.85
N ARG A 93 4.20 -21.54 49.02
CA ARG A 93 3.43 -21.63 50.26
C ARG A 93 2.89 -23.04 50.52
N GLN A 94 2.37 -23.68 49.48
CA GLN A 94 1.80 -25.01 49.55
C GLN A 94 1.92 -25.75 48.23
N LEU A 95 2.31 -27.01 48.34
CA LEU A 95 2.34 -27.96 47.25
C LEU A 95 1.61 -29.24 47.70
N ASN A 96 0.59 -29.65 46.95
CA ASN A 96 -0.08 -30.93 47.13
C ASN A 96 0.27 -31.86 45.95
N VAL A 97 0.67 -33.04 46.24
CA VAL A 97 1.00 -34.08 45.24
C VAL A 97 0.20 -35.34 45.55
N SER A 98 -0.63 -35.78 44.64
CA SER A 98 -1.36 -37.02 44.72
C SER A 98 -0.73 -38.08 43.82
N VAL A 99 -0.42 -39.26 44.36
CA VAL A 99 0.24 -40.33 43.61
C VAL A 99 -0.66 -41.58 43.60
N ARG A 100 -0.73 -42.25 42.45
CA ARG A 100 -1.54 -43.49 42.30
C ARG A 100 -0.87 -44.69 43.02
N LEU A 101 -1.62 -45.35 43.92
CA LEU A 101 -1.13 -46.47 44.72
C LEU A 101 -0.81 -47.71 43.87
N MET A 102 -1.67 -48.10 42.92
CA MET A 102 -1.51 -49.32 42.13
C MET A 102 -0.27 -49.33 41.21
N PRO A 103 0.05 -48.27 40.48
CA PRO A 103 1.32 -48.18 39.76
C PRO A 103 2.53 -48.19 40.68
N LEU A 104 2.44 -47.54 41.85
CA LEU A 104 3.54 -47.51 42.84
C LEU A 104 3.92 -48.88 43.35
N LEU A 105 2.95 -49.77 43.62
CA LEU A 105 3.18 -51.14 43.99
C LEU A 105 3.93 -51.97 42.93
N LYS A 106 3.97 -51.50 41.70
CA LYS A 106 4.71 -52.06 40.56
C LYS A 106 6.00 -51.27 40.24
N SER A 107 6.51 -50.50 41.17
CA SER A 107 7.69 -49.62 41.04
C SER A 107 7.54 -48.57 39.98
N ASN A 108 6.31 -48.18 39.61
CA ASN A 108 5.99 -47.10 38.70
C ASN A 108 5.35 -45.93 39.45
N VAL A 109 5.99 -44.76 39.44
CA VAL A 109 5.43 -43.56 40.07
C VAL A 109 4.56 -42.83 39.04
N VAL A 110 3.25 -42.78 39.29
CA VAL A 110 2.30 -42.02 38.48
C VAL A 110 1.71 -40.92 39.34
N VAL A 111 2.08 -39.68 39.05
CA VAL A 111 1.50 -38.48 39.67
C VAL A 111 0.12 -38.26 39.08
N ASP A 112 -0.92 -38.22 39.91
CA ASP A 112 -2.29 -38.02 39.52
C ASP A 112 -2.69 -36.54 39.53
N GLN A 113 -2.29 -35.85 40.59
CA GLN A 113 -2.58 -34.43 40.76
C GLN A 113 -1.38 -33.69 41.34
N LEU A 114 -1.16 -32.48 40.82
CA LEU A 114 -0.26 -31.45 41.37
C LEU A 114 -1.08 -30.17 41.59
N ASP A 115 -1.02 -29.62 42.80
CA ASP A 115 -1.66 -28.37 43.16
C ASP A 115 -0.65 -27.47 43.87
N PHE A 116 -0.18 -26.44 43.20
CA PHE A 116 0.73 -25.44 43.73
C PHE A 116 -0.04 -24.16 44.04
N ASN A 117 0.19 -23.61 45.21
CA ASN A 117 -0.42 -22.38 45.66
C ASN A 117 0.66 -21.38 46.11
N ASP A 118 0.55 -20.14 45.58
CA ASP A 118 1.44 -19.02 45.88
C ASP A 118 2.92 -19.38 45.70
N VAL A 119 3.32 -19.60 44.47
CA VAL A 119 4.70 -19.98 44.11
C VAL A 119 5.42 -18.75 43.55
N ARG A 120 6.60 -18.47 44.07
CA ARG A 120 7.57 -17.56 43.47
C ARG A 120 8.69 -18.36 42.83
N LEU A 121 9.09 -17.99 41.66
CA LEU A 121 10.09 -18.66 40.85
C LEU A 121 11.21 -17.66 40.47
N ASN A 122 12.45 -18.10 40.53
CA ASN A 122 13.60 -17.46 39.95
C ASN A 122 14.64 -18.51 39.59
N THR A 123 14.56 -19.05 38.39
CA THR A 123 15.44 -20.16 37.98
C THR A 123 16.92 -19.78 37.95
N ALA A 124 17.23 -18.46 37.88
CA ALA A 124 18.61 -17.94 37.93
C ALA A 124 19.58 -18.78 37.09
N GLN A 125 20.50 -19.49 37.78
CA GLN A 125 21.53 -20.32 37.16
C GLN A 125 21.10 -21.80 37.00
N PHE A 126 19.98 -22.21 37.60
CA PHE A 126 19.52 -23.58 37.55
C PHE A 126 19.14 -24.04 36.13
N VAL A 127 18.63 -23.15 35.29
CA VAL A 127 18.34 -23.41 33.88
C VAL A 127 19.21 -22.50 33.03
N PRO A 128 20.36 -22.94 32.52
CA PRO A 128 21.30 -22.09 31.78
C PRO A 128 20.70 -21.45 30.51
N SER A 129 19.77 -22.17 29.87
CA SER A 129 19.17 -21.69 28.58
C SER A 129 18.05 -20.70 28.76
N ALA A 130 17.44 -20.60 29.95
CA ALA A 130 16.31 -19.70 30.17
C ALA A 130 16.18 -19.29 31.63
N ARG A 131 16.23 -18.01 31.92
CA ARG A 131 15.92 -17.46 33.24
C ARG A 131 14.42 -17.17 33.31
N VAL A 132 13.74 -17.86 34.22
CA VAL A 132 12.32 -17.62 34.53
C VAL A 132 12.21 -16.95 35.88
N LYS A 133 11.61 -15.79 35.96
CA LYS A 133 11.34 -15.03 37.17
C LYS A 133 9.86 -14.69 37.24
N GLY A 134 9.25 -14.84 38.40
CA GLY A 134 7.86 -14.41 38.55
C GLY A 134 7.13 -15.11 39.67
N SER A 135 5.80 -15.03 39.60
CA SER A 135 4.90 -15.63 40.58
C SER A 135 3.76 -16.38 39.91
N VAL A 136 3.26 -17.40 40.58
CA VAL A 136 2.09 -18.18 40.18
C VAL A 136 1.17 -18.27 41.38
N GLY A 137 -0.03 -17.69 41.28
CA GLY A 137 -1.01 -17.76 42.37
C GLY A 137 -1.52 -19.17 42.56
N ARG A 138 -1.93 -19.84 41.49
CA ARG A 138 -2.33 -21.25 41.53
C ARG A 138 -2.00 -21.99 40.23
N LEU A 139 -1.43 -23.17 40.37
CA LEU A 139 -1.26 -24.14 39.29
C LEU A 139 -1.86 -25.50 39.73
N LEU A 140 -2.91 -25.92 39.00
CA LEU A 140 -3.55 -27.23 39.23
C LEU A 140 -3.35 -28.09 37.98
N LEU A 141 -2.80 -29.26 38.13
CA LEU A 141 -2.58 -30.23 37.08
C LEU A 141 -3.17 -31.59 37.48
N HIS A 142 -4.05 -32.14 36.65
CA HIS A 142 -4.48 -33.52 36.71
C HIS A 142 -3.84 -34.27 35.54
N SER A 143 -3.00 -35.25 35.84
CA SER A 143 -2.33 -36.01 34.81
C SER A 143 -2.92 -37.43 34.71
N ARG A 144 -3.00 -37.92 33.47
CA ARG A 144 -3.34 -39.30 33.17
C ARG A 144 -2.11 -40.18 33.27
N SER A 145 -1.01 -39.71 32.74
CA SER A 145 0.29 -40.40 32.79
C SER A 145 1.44 -39.44 32.53
N ILE A 146 2.52 -39.61 33.23
CA ILE A 146 3.81 -38.99 32.96
C ILE A 146 4.84 -40.10 32.90
N ASN A 147 5.49 -40.31 31.78
CA ASN A 147 6.52 -41.29 31.54
C ASN A 147 7.79 -40.64 31.03
N LEU A 148 8.76 -40.45 31.93
CA LEU A 148 10.03 -39.79 31.60
C LEU A 148 10.90 -40.65 30.67
N ALA A 149 10.89 -41.98 30.83
CA ALA A 149 11.71 -42.90 30.01
C ALA A 149 11.21 -42.94 28.55
N LYS A 150 9.91 -42.74 28.32
CA LYS A 150 9.30 -42.67 26.98
C LYS A 150 9.09 -41.24 26.48
N GLU A 151 9.45 -40.24 27.28
CA GLU A 151 9.22 -38.83 27.00
C GLU A 151 7.75 -38.52 26.60
N THR A 152 6.79 -39.08 27.37
CA THR A 152 5.37 -38.87 27.13
C THR A 152 4.67 -38.27 28.34
N VAL A 153 3.86 -37.23 28.11
CA VAL A 153 3.00 -36.60 29.12
C VAL A 153 1.57 -36.56 28.61
N SER A 154 0.65 -37.04 29.40
CA SER A 154 -0.77 -36.89 29.15
C SER A 154 -1.42 -36.22 30.35
N VAL A 155 -1.96 -35.03 30.12
CA VAL A 155 -2.64 -34.18 31.09
C VAL A 155 -4.12 -34.16 30.75
N ASP A 156 -4.98 -34.49 31.69
CA ASP A 156 -6.42 -34.41 31.49
C ASP A 156 -6.91 -32.98 31.68
N ASN A 157 -6.41 -32.28 32.69
CA ASN A 157 -6.78 -30.90 32.98
C ASN A 157 -5.57 -30.14 33.57
N ALA A 158 -5.30 -28.97 33.04
CA ALA A 158 -4.34 -28.00 33.57
C ALA A 158 -5.03 -26.66 33.79
N SER A 159 -4.85 -26.05 34.94
CA SER A 159 -5.36 -24.74 35.28
C SER A 159 -4.26 -23.87 35.86
N LEU A 160 -4.02 -22.72 35.31
CA LEU A 160 -3.06 -21.71 35.75
C LEU A 160 -3.81 -20.41 36.03
N ALA A 161 -3.65 -19.87 37.22
CA ALA A 161 -4.26 -18.59 37.58
C ALA A 161 -3.27 -17.67 38.28
N ASP A 162 -3.43 -16.38 38.05
CA ASP A 162 -2.66 -15.31 38.67
C ASP A 162 -1.13 -15.51 38.50
N ALA A 163 -0.72 -15.87 37.25
CA ALA A 163 0.68 -16.12 36.93
C ALA A 163 1.28 -14.90 36.22
N HIS A 164 2.37 -14.38 36.76
CA HIS A 164 3.14 -13.26 36.22
C HIS A 164 4.57 -13.74 35.99
N LEU A 165 4.92 -14.01 34.72
CA LEU A 165 6.18 -14.64 34.38
C LEU A 165 7.00 -13.74 33.45
N ASP A 166 8.28 -13.61 33.79
CA ASP A 166 9.30 -12.94 32.98
C ASP A 166 10.36 -14.00 32.59
N VAL A 167 10.49 -14.26 31.31
CA VAL A 167 11.34 -15.31 30.74
C VAL A 167 12.40 -14.69 29.87
N ALA A 168 13.65 -14.77 30.24
CA ALA A 168 14.79 -14.35 29.47
C ALA A 168 15.57 -15.52 28.91
N LEU A 169 15.65 -15.65 27.60
CA LEU A 169 16.45 -16.66 26.93
C LEU A 169 17.91 -16.23 26.84
N SER A 170 18.83 -17.16 27.07
CA SER A 170 20.29 -16.91 27.12
C SER A 170 20.96 -17.16 25.76
N ASP A 171 21.95 -16.33 25.43
CA ASP A 171 22.83 -16.49 24.27
C ASP A 171 23.98 -17.47 24.50
N THR A 172 24.27 -17.77 25.80
CA THR A 172 25.58 -18.34 26.20
C THR A 172 25.60 -19.86 26.23
N VAL A 173 24.47 -20.48 25.90
CA VAL A 173 24.44 -21.96 25.80
C VAL A 173 24.78 -22.32 24.35
N PRO A 174 25.96 -22.94 24.10
CA PRO A 174 26.23 -23.53 22.80
C PRO A 174 25.10 -24.47 22.41
N GLU A 175 24.62 -24.43 21.16
CA GLU A 175 23.77 -25.51 20.67
C GLU A 175 24.54 -26.80 20.89
N ASP A 176 24.09 -27.59 21.84
CA ASP A 176 24.67 -28.95 22.06
C ASP A 176 24.22 -29.79 20.86
N THR A 177 25.04 -29.78 19.83
CA THR A 177 24.81 -30.55 18.60
C THR A 177 24.93 -32.06 18.86
N THR A 178 25.34 -32.47 20.07
CA THR A 178 25.50 -33.87 20.47
C THR A 178 24.29 -34.37 21.25
N SER A 179 23.40 -33.50 21.75
CA SER A 179 22.20 -33.91 22.44
C SER A 179 21.18 -34.56 21.50
N ALA A 180 20.63 -35.70 21.88
CA ALA A 180 19.58 -36.34 21.11
C ALA A 180 18.36 -35.40 20.97
N PRO A 181 17.72 -35.32 19.79
CA PRO A 181 16.57 -34.47 19.61
C PRO A 181 15.46 -34.80 20.59
N THR A 182 14.85 -33.79 21.19
CA THR A 182 13.73 -33.90 22.12
C THR A 182 12.60 -34.71 21.51
N ARG A 183 12.22 -35.85 22.18
CA ARG A 183 11.19 -36.76 21.67
C ARG A 183 9.84 -36.61 22.38
N TRP A 184 9.71 -35.59 23.21
CA TRP A 184 8.50 -35.40 24.02
C TRP A 184 7.22 -35.36 23.18
N GLN A 185 6.25 -36.18 23.61
CA GLN A 185 4.88 -36.16 23.16
C GLN A 185 3.98 -35.71 24.30
N ILE A 186 3.27 -34.61 24.10
CA ILE A 186 2.45 -33.97 25.12
C ILE A 186 0.99 -33.95 24.64
N ALA A 187 0.12 -34.62 25.37
CA ALA A 187 -1.31 -34.62 25.19
C ALA A 187 -1.98 -33.81 26.30
N VAL A 188 -2.81 -32.83 25.95
CA VAL A 188 -3.53 -32.00 26.92
C VAL A 188 -5.03 -32.07 26.63
N GLY A 189 -5.82 -32.58 27.56
CA GLY A 189 -7.27 -32.64 27.46
C GLY A 189 -7.90 -31.25 27.53
N LYS A 190 -7.66 -30.54 28.64
CA LYS A 190 -8.12 -29.15 28.86
C LYS A 190 -7.02 -28.32 29.49
N LEU A 191 -6.88 -27.09 29.02
CA LEU A 191 -6.02 -26.06 29.62
C LEU A 191 -6.86 -24.81 29.87
N SER A 192 -6.78 -24.23 31.05
CA SER A 192 -7.32 -22.93 31.42
C SER A 192 -6.22 -22.06 31.97
N ILE A 193 -6.10 -20.82 31.44
CA ILE A 193 -5.19 -19.79 31.99
C ILE A 193 -6.06 -18.57 32.30
N GLU A 194 -5.93 -18.05 33.51
CA GLU A 194 -6.75 -16.93 33.98
C GLU A 194 -5.87 -15.86 34.62
N ARG A 195 -6.16 -14.58 34.36
CA ARG A 195 -5.51 -13.39 34.94
C ARG A 195 -3.98 -13.52 34.99
N SER A 196 -3.39 -13.91 33.86
CA SER A 196 -1.96 -14.21 33.79
C SER A 196 -1.28 -13.42 32.67
N ASP A 197 0.00 -13.14 32.87
CA ASP A 197 0.83 -12.52 31.83
C ASP A 197 2.21 -13.19 31.74
N VAL A 198 2.77 -13.16 30.56
CA VAL A 198 4.11 -13.69 30.26
C VAL A 198 4.87 -12.66 29.43
N LYS A 199 6.08 -12.31 29.87
CA LYS A 199 7.04 -11.53 29.12
C LYS A 199 8.19 -12.43 28.68
N LEU A 200 8.51 -12.42 27.41
CA LEU A 200 9.60 -13.17 26.81
C LEU A 200 10.65 -12.22 26.27
N HIS A 201 11.87 -12.33 26.73
CA HIS A 201 13.05 -11.64 26.23
C HIS A 201 13.88 -12.63 25.40
N MET A 202 14.08 -12.30 24.14
CA MET A 202 14.96 -13.07 23.27
C MET A 202 16.42 -12.79 23.60
N PRO A 203 17.33 -13.68 23.18
CA PRO A 203 18.76 -13.52 23.40
C PRO A 203 19.26 -12.12 23.04
N GLY A 204 20.15 -11.55 23.88
CA GLY A 204 20.67 -10.20 23.71
C GLY A 204 19.62 -9.10 23.87
N ASP A 205 18.43 -9.41 24.40
CA ASP A 205 17.28 -8.51 24.51
C ASP A 205 16.90 -7.85 23.15
N THR A 206 17.14 -8.58 22.06
CA THR A 206 16.92 -8.11 20.70
C THR A 206 15.44 -7.92 20.37
N LEU A 207 14.61 -8.80 20.94
CA LEU A 207 13.17 -8.83 20.74
C LEU A 207 12.48 -9.15 22.07
N ARG A 208 11.41 -8.39 22.37
CA ARG A 208 10.52 -8.65 23.50
C ARG A 208 9.13 -9.01 23.02
N ILE A 209 8.55 -10.04 23.60
CA ILE A 209 7.16 -10.43 23.38
C ILE A 209 6.46 -10.45 24.73
N GLY A 210 5.42 -9.62 24.88
CA GLY A 210 4.55 -9.62 26.05
C GLY A 210 3.17 -10.12 25.70
N THR A 211 2.60 -11.00 26.54
CA THR A 211 1.23 -11.45 26.34
C THR A 211 0.50 -11.52 27.66
N GLY A 212 -0.74 -11.00 27.69
CA GLY A 212 -1.62 -11.04 28.84
C GLY A 212 -2.90 -11.83 28.50
N PHE A 213 -3.40 -12.56 29.49
CA PHE A 213 -4.58 -13.41 29.39
C PHE A 213 -5.55 -13.05 30.52
N GLU A 214 -6.74 -12.52 30.22
CA GLU A 214 -7.82 -12.53 31.18
C GLU A 214 -8.37 -13.95 31.29
N GLN A 215 -8.65 -14.58 30.15
CA GLN A 215 -9.04 -15.98 30.08
C GLN A 215 -8.55 -16.60 28.76
N LEU A 216 -7.82 -17.71 28.85
CA LEU A 216 -7.46 -18.56 27.73
C LEU A 216 -7.88 -20.00 28.03
N LYS A 217 -8.58 -20.63 27.09
CA LYS A 217 -8.96 -22.05 27.16
C LYS A 217 -8.47 -22.77 25.91
N ALA A 218 -7.92 -23.95 26.10
CA ALA A 218 -7.55 -24.84 25.01
C ALA A 218 -8.03 -26.26 25.32
N GLU A 219 -8.49 -26.96 24.30
CA GLU A 219 -9.00 -28.32 24.46
C GLU A 219 -8.43 -29.26 23.41
N ARG A 220 -8.14 -30.50 23.86
CA ARG A 220 -7.65 -31.60 23.02
C ARG A 220 -6.42 -31.22 22.20
N GLY A 221 -5.39 -30.76 22.93
CA GLY A 221 -4.07 -30.47 22.36
C GLY A 221 -3.21 -31.73 22.28
N PHE A 222 -2.45 -31.86 21.20
CA PHE A 222 -1.40 -32.86 21.04
C PHE A 222 -0.18 -32.20 20.36
N PHE A 223 0.98 -32.37 21.00
CA PHE A 223 2.24 -31.77 20.59
C PHE A 223 3.32 -32.84 20.51
N ASP A 224 3.77 -33.19 19.33
CA ASP A 224 4.90 -34.08 19.07
C ASP A 224 6.11 -33.21 18.70
N LEU A 225 7.01 -33.03 19.66
CA LEU A 225 8.16 -32.13 19.50
C LEU A 225 9.21 -32.71 18.55
N LEU A 226 9.34 -34.06 18.48
CA LEU A 226 10.25 -34.69 17.55
C LEU A 226 9.83 -34.51 16.10
N ARG A 227 8.55 -34.72 15.81
CA ARG A 227 7.99 -34.62 14.46
C ARG A 227 7.59 -33.22 14.10
N GLY A 228 7.58 -32.28 15.04
CA GLY A 228 7.08 -30.92 14.81
C GLY A 228 5.59 -30.90 14.43
N THR A 229 4.81 -31.87 14.94
CA THR A 229 3.38 -31.97 14.64
C THR A 229 2.57 -31.47 15.83
N TYR A 230 1.72 -30.45 15.58
CA TYR A 230 0.89 -29.83 16.61
C TYR A 230 -0.57 -29.85 16.19
N ARG A 231 -1.45 -30.27 17.09
CA ARG A 231 -2.90 -30.30 16.92
C ARG A 231 -3.59 -29.70 18.13
N LEU A 232 -4.61 -28.90 17.87
CA LEU A 232 -5.46 -28.30 18.89
C LEU A 232 -6.89 -28.21 18.35
N ASP A 233 -7.85 -28.76 19.05
CA ASP A 233 -9.23 -28.76 18.54
C ASP A 233 -9.97 -27.48 18.90
N LEU A 234 -9.67 -26.83 20.01
CA LEU A 234 -10.23 -25.56 20.42
C LEU A 234 -9.18 -24.70 21.09
N LEU A 235 -9.10 -23.43 20.65
CA LEU A 235 -8.45 -22.35 21.40
C LEU A 235 -9.43 -21.20 21.53
N GLN A 236 -9.65 -20.73 22.74
CA GLN A 236 -10.44 -19.55 23.03
C GLN A 236 -9.64 -18.62 23.93
N TRP A 237 -9.41 -17.42 23.47
CA TRP A 237 -8.72 -16.36 24.20
C TRP A 237 -9.64 -15.15 24.28
N GLN A 238 -9.99 -14.75 25.49
CA GLN A 238 -10.89 -13.64 25.77
C GLN A 238 -10.19 -12.64 26.70
N GLY A 239 -10.26 -11.37 26.35
CA GLY A 239 -9.67 -10.29 27.10
C GLY A 239 -8.16 -10.48 27.23
N GLY A 240 -7.39 -9.99 26.27
CA GLY A 240 -5.96 -10.17 26.33
C GLY A 240 -5.19 -9.07 25.64
N THR A 241 -3.88 -9.12 25.83
CA THR A 241 -2.93 -8.21 25.19
C THR A 241 -1.79 -8.99 24.55
N LEU A 242 -1.25 -8.48 23.46
CA LEU A 242 -0.05 -8.98 22.83
C LEU A 242 0.83 -7.82 22.41
N ALA A 243 2.07 -7.78 22.88
CA ALA A 243 3.08 -6.83 22.49
C ALA A 243 4.24 -7.53 21.79
N TYR A 244 4.68 -6.98 20.69
CA TYR A 244 5.87 -7.38 19.94
C TYR A 244 6.74 -6.15 19.76
N ASP A 245 7.96 -6.19 20.24
CA ASP A 245 8.87 -5.04 20.32
C ASP A 245 10.28 -5.42 19.84
N ASP A 246 10.63 -5.07 18.61
CA ASP A 246 11.99 -5.19 18.06
C ASP A 246 12.83 -4.03 18.60
N ARG A 247 13.76 -4.31 19.49
CA ARG A 247 14.58 -3.33 20.21
C ARG A 247 15.60 -2.60 19.33
N TYR A 248 15.91 -3.13 18.14
CA TYR A 248 16.84 -2.52 17.19
C TYR A 248 16.13 -1.64 16.15
N ALA A 249 14.86 -1.86 15.91
CA ALA A 249 14.09 -1.05 14.98
C ALA A 249 13.75 0.31 15.62
N LYS A 250 13.80 1.37 14.82
CA LYS A 250 13.34 2.69 15.27
C LYS A 250 11.81 2.75 15.18
N PRO A 251 11.11 3.22 16.22
CA PRO A 251 9.67 3.38 16.17
C PRO A 251 9.22 4.32 15.05
N VAL A 252 8.15 3.95 14.37
CA VAL A 252 7.50 4.79 13.35
C VAL A 252 6.61 5.83 14.04
N ALA A 253 6.74 7.10 13.66
CA ALA A 253 6.03 8.20 14.32
C ALA A 253 4.52 8.17 14.08
N THR A 254 4.08 7.67 12.92
CA THR A 254 2.65 7.63 12.54
C THR A 254 2.36 6.37 11.73
N GLY A 255 1.17 5.81 11.92
CA GLY A 255 0.72 4.62 11.21
C GLY A 255 0.99 3.32 11.96
N LEU A 256 0.84 2.19 11.25
CA LEU A 256 1.10 0.87 11.81
C LEU A 256 2.59 0.57 11.80
N ASP A 257 3.13 0.32 12.98
CA ASP A 257 4.52 -0.07 13.18
C ASP A 257 4.63 -1.58 13.32
N PHE A 258 5.09 -2.26 12.28
CA PHE A 258 5.24 -3.72 12.26
C PHE A 258 6.35 -4.24 13.18
N ASN A 259 7.25 -3.38 13.62
CA ASN A 259 8.33 -3.73 14.54
C ASN A 259 7.95 -3.49 16.01
N HIS A 260 6.90 -2.71 16.26
CA HIS A 260 6.43 -2.35 17.60
C HIS A 260 4.90 -2.48 17.70
N ILE A 261 4.40 -3.71 17.53
CA ILE A 261 2.96 -4.02 17.58
C ILE A 261 2.49 -4.09 19.02
N ALA A 262 1.36 -3.47 19.33
CA ALA A 262 0.70 -3.59 20.63
C ALA A 262 -0.82 -3.79 20.44
N LEU A 263 -1.24 -5.02 20.65
CA LEU A 263 -2.64 -5.45 20.53
C LEU A 263 -3.31 -5.47 21.89
N SER A 264 -4.55 -5.06 21.94
CA SER A 264 -5.42 -5.08 23.10
C SER A 264 -6.81 -5.61 22.75
N ASP A 265 -7.60 -5.90 23.77
CA ASP A 265 -8.97 -6.40 23.65
C ASP A 265 -9.07 -7.65 22.77
N ILE A 266 -8.06 -8.52 22.83
CA ILE A 266 -7.98 -9.71 21.98
C ILE A 266 -9.12 -10.67 22.32
N GLN A 267 -9.89 -11.01 21.30
CA GLN A 267 -10.87 -12.09 21.32
C GLN A 267 -10.56 -13.03 20.18
N LEU A 268 -10.09 -14.22 20.47
CA LEU A 268 -9.71 -15.21 19.48
C LEU A 268 -10.42 -16.53 19.76
N ARG A 269 -11.03 -17.11 18.73
CA ARG A 269 -11.57 -18.47 18.77
C ARG A 269 -11.16 -19.23 17.53
N LEU A 270 -10.43 -20.30 17.73
CA LEU A 270 -10.04 -21.27 16.72
C LEU A 270 -10.75 -22.58 16.97
N ASP A 271 -11.40 -23.12 15.95
CA ASP A 271 -11.92 -24.48 15.95
C ASP A 271 -11.02 -25.31 15.03
N SER A 272 -10.15 -26.10 15.54
CA SER A 272 -9.09 -26.84 14.88
C SER A 272 -7.89 -26.00 14.39
N LEU A 273 -6.75 -26.27 14.99
CA LEU A 273 -5.44 -25.91 14.50
C LEU A 273 -4.63 -27.18 14.26
N ARG A 274 -4.02 -27.29 13.09
CA ARG A 274 -3.13 -28.39 12.73
C ARG A 274 -1.88 -27.83 12.08
N TYR A 275 -0.76 -28.23 12.58
CA TYR A 275 0.54 -27.89 12.02
C TYR A 275 1.37 -29.16 11.86
N SER A 276 1.95 -29.35 10.70
CA SER A 276 2.86 -30.48 10.40
C SER A 276 3.69 -30.12 9.17
N ASP A 277 4.96 -30.44 9.18
CA ASP A 277 5.90 -30.29 8.05
C ASP A 277 5.87 -28.90 7.39
N GLY A 278 5.73 -27.85 8.20
CA GLY A 278 5.65 -26.47 7.69
C GLY A 278 4.28 -26.09 7.13
N SER A 279 3.30 -26.98 7.20
CA SER A 279 1.92 -26.74 6.78
C SER A 279 1.04 -26.41 7.99
N LEU A 280 0.30 -25.31 7.91
CA LEU A 280 -0.66 -24.84 8.92
C LEU A 280 -2.06 -24.84 8.35
N ALA A 281 -2.98 -25.50 9.03
CA ALA A 281 -4.41 -25.40 8.75
C ALA A 281 -5.15 -24.94 9.99
N VAL A 282 -5.92 -23.86 9.87
CA VAL A 282 -6.68 -23.25 10.97
C VAL A 282 -8.09 -22.91 10.52
N HIS A 283 -9.06 -23.20 11.39
CA HIS A 283 -10.40 -22.67 11.25
C HIS A 283 -10.61 -21.55 12.27
N LEU A 284 -10.47 -20.33 11.83
CA LEU A 284 -10.66 -19.11 12.58
C LEU A 284 -12.16 -18.80 12.65
N ARG A 285 -12.77 -18.96 13.83
CA ARG A 285 -14.18 -18.62 14.05
C ARG A 285 -14.39 -17.15 14.34
N GLN A 286 -13.44 -16.59 15.08
CA GLN A 286 -13.49 -15.19 15.47
C GLN A 286 -12.07 -14.73 15.82
N CYS A 287 -11.73 -13.56 15.32
CA CYS A 287 -10.58 -12.79 15.80
C CYS A 287 -10.99 -11.31 15.81
N ALA A 288 -10.92 -10.71 16.99
CA ALA A 288 -11.13 -9.28 17.18
C ALA A 288 -9.99 -8.73 18.02
N MET A 289 -9.55 -7.50 17.74
CA MET A 289 -8.47 -6.84 18.45
C MET A 289 -8.40 -5.37 18.11
N LYS A 290 -7.70 -4.63 18.94
CA LYS A 290 -7.31 -3.24 18.69
C LYS A 290 -5.81 -3.10 18.70
N GLU A 291 -5.26 -2.39 17.73
CA GLU A 291 -3.86 -2.03 17.69
C GLU A 291 -3.67 -0.58 18.18
N ARG A 292 -2.54 -0.30 18.84
CA ARG A 292 -2.21 1.00 19.46
C ARG A 292 -2.30 2.18 18.48
N CYS A 293 -2.01 1.97 17.19
CA CYS A 293 -2.13 3.01 16.15
C CYS A 293 -3.59 3.40 15.81
N GLY A 294 -4.58 2.71 16.41
CA GLY A 294 -6.01 2.95 16.18
C GLY A 294 -6.67 1.97 15.23
N LEU A 295 -5.93 1.07 14.59
CA LEU A 295 -6.50 0.01 13.77
C LEU A 295 -7.36 -0.92 14.64
N THR A 296 -8.62 -1.08 14.28
CA THR A 296 -9.57 -1.91 15.02
C THR A 296 -10.14 -3.00 14.12
N LEU A 297 -9.95 -4.24 14.50
CA LEU A 297 -10.57 -5.40 13.88
C LEU A 297 -11.71 -5.88 14.78
N LYS A 298 -12.95 -5.81 14.30
CA LYS A 298 -14.13 -6.31 15.01
C LYS A 298 -14.36 -7.80 14.82
N GLU A 299 -14.01 -8.29 13.63
CA GLU A 299 -14.18 -9.69 13.29
C GLU A 299 -13.26 -10.07 12.14
N LEU A 300 -12.54 -11.14 12.29
CA LEU A 300 -11.90 -11.88 11.22
C LEU A 300 -12.26 -13.34 11.40
N SER A 301 -12.83 -13.97 10.38
CA SER A 301 -13.24 -15.36 10.41
C SER A 301 -12.99 -16.03 9.06
N GLY A 302 -12.83 -17.34 9.04
CA GLY A 302 -12.59 -18.11 7.82
C GLY A 302 -11.60 -19.25 8.04
N ARG A 303 -11.43 -20.07 7.01
CA ARG A 303 -10.44 -21.14 6.99
C ARG A 303 -9.15 -20.62 6.39
N VAL A 304 -8.04 -20.96 7.03
CA VAL A 304 -6.69 -20.61 6.59
C VAL A 304 -5.92 -21.91 6.38
N LYS A 305 -5.37 -22.09 5.19
CA LYS A 305 -4.37 -23.11 4.89
C LYS A 305 -3.12 -22.41 4.39
N LEU A 306 -2.00 -22.72 4.99
CA LEU A 306 -0.73 -22.10 4.72
C LEU A 306 0.35 -23.18 4.71
N ASP A 307 1.16 -23.22 3.67
CA ASP A 307 2.37 -24.03 3.65
C ASP A 307 3.60 -23.19 3.29
N THR A 308 4.72 -23.80 2.96
CA THR A 308 5.96 -23.09 2.62
C THR A 308 5.91 -22.34 1.31
N THR A 309 4.92 -22.63 0.44
CA THR A 309 4.81 -22.15 -0.92
C THR A 309 3.49 -21.47 -1.23
N HIS A 310 2.45 -21.77 -0.47
CA HIS A 310 1.08 -21.47 -0.84
C HIS A 310 0.23 -20.99 0.35
N ILE A 311 -0.74 -20.10 0.07
CA ILE A 311 -1.79 -19.68 0.99
C ILE A 311 -3.17 -19.85 0.34
N SER A 312 -4.09 -20.46 1.07
CA SER A 312 -5.50 -20.61 0.66
C SER A 312 -6.44 -20.11 1.76
N LEU A 313 -7.28 -19.15 1.42
CA LEU A 313 -8.29 -18.50 2.26
C LEU A 313 -9.65 -18.63 1.55
N PRO A 314 -10.33 -19.76 1.64
CA PRO A 314 -11.51 -20.02 0.79
C PRO A 314 -12.76 -19.21 1.18
N ASP A 315 -12.83 -18.68 2.39
CA ASP A 315 -14.04 -18.06 2.95
C ASP A 315 -13.72 -16.98 4.00
N LEU A 316 -12.69 -16.18 3.74
CA LEU A 316 -12.29 -15.10 4.65
C LEU A 316 -13.38 -14.02 4.75
N ARG A 317 -13.71 -13.63 5.96
CA ARG A 317 -14.58 -12.47 6.27
C ARG A 317 -13.86 -11.56 7.23
N MET A 318 -13.85 -10.29 6.94
CA MET A 318 -13.24 -9.25 7.77
C MET A 318 -14.25 -8.13 8.01
N ARG A 319 -14.35 -7.69 9.25
CA ARG A 319 -15.15 -6.53 9.65
C ARG A 319 -14.36 -5.63 10.57
N THR A 320 -14.34 -4.37 10.25
CA THR A 320 -13.82 -3.26 11.05
C THR A 320 -15.00 -2.40 11.53
N PRO A 321 -14.84 -1.30 12.25
CA PRO A 321 -15.94 -0.45 12.69
C PRO A 321 -16.88 0.01 11.58
N LYS A 322 -16.34 0.35 10.39
CA LYS A 322 -17.10 0.92 9.27
C LYS A 322 -16.94 0.14 7.97
N SER A 323 -16.11 -0.90 7.92
CA SER A 323 -15.78 -1.64 6.69
C SER A 323 -16.11 -3.13 6.83
N MET A 324 -16.42 -3.75 5.70
CA MET A 324 -16.63 -5.20 5.62
C MET A 324 -16.11 -5.73 4.29
N LEU A 325 -15.31 -6.79 4.37
CA LEU A 325 -14.77 -7.49 3.21
C LEU A 325 -14.98 -8.99 3.34
N THR A 326 -15.30 -9.62 2.24
CA THR A 326 -15.26 -11.06 2.05
C THR A 326 -14.26 -11.37 0.95
N ALA A 327 -13.42 -12.37 1.17
CA ALA A 327 -12.39 -12.73 0.22
C ALA A 327 -12.27 -14.24 0.07
N ARG A 328 -12.05 -14.70 -1.15
CA ARG A 328 -11.47 -15.98 -1.47
C ARG A 328 -10.12 -15.73 -2.09
N VAL A 329 -9.08 -16.22 -1.48
CA VAL A 329 -7.70 -16.07 -1.95
C VAL A 329 -7.06 -17.44 -2.04
N ASP A 330 -6.46 -17.74 -3.17
CA ASP A 330 -5.66 -18.92 -3.41
C ASP A 330 -4.42 -18.46 -4.16
N MET A 331 -3.25 -18.51 -3.51
CA MET A 331 -2.09 -17.81 -4.03
C MET A 331 -0.77 -18.47 -3.62
N ASP A 332 0.11 -18.63 -4.58
CA ASP A 332 1.51 -19.02 -4.35
C ASP A 332 2.31 -17.79 -3.86
N PHE A 333 3.20 -17.95 -2.89
CA PHE A 333 4.07 -16.85 -2.42
C PHE A 333 5.00 -16.31 -3.49
N SER A 334 5.30 -17.13 -4.50
CA SER A 334 6.07 -16.72 -5.66
C SER A 334 5.28 -15.92 -6.70
N THR A 335 3.99 -15.64 -6.48
CA THR A 335 3.12 -14.90 -7.44
C THR A 335 3.75 -13.61 -7.95
N PHE A 336 4.44 -12.87 -7.06
CA PHE A 336 5.12 -11.62 -7.39
C PHE A 336 6.60 -11.80 -7.76
N ALA A 337 7.08 -13.04 -7.90
CA ALA A 337 8.47 -13.28 -8.29
C ALA A 337 8.69 -12.88 -9.76
N LYS A 338 9.83 -12.20 -10.03
CA LYS A 338 10.21 -11.79 -11.39
C LYS A 338 10.41 -13.01 -12.32
N ASN A 339 11.04 -14.06 -11.77
CA ASN A 339 11.28 -15.29 -12.49
C ASN A 339 10.30 -16.35 -11.99
N ASN A 340 9.61 -17.01 -12.93
CA ASN A 340 8.66 -18.08 -12.66
C ASN A 340 7.60 -17.72 -11.60
N PRO A 341 6.74 -16.70 -11.84
CA PRO A 341 5.70 -16.32 -10.91
C PRO A 341 4.68 -17.44 -10.69
N GLY A 342 4.33 -17.67 -9.43
CA GLY A 342 3.30 -18.60 -9.04
C GLY A 342 1.89 -18.12 -9.43
N LYS A 343 0.91 -18.97 -9.25
CA LYS A 343 -0.50 -18.69 -9.58
C LYS A 343 -1.19 -17.94 -8.45
N MET A 344 -2.23 -17.18 -8.79
CA MET A 344 -3.17 -16.61 -7.86
C MET A 344 -4.60 -16.64 -8.40
N GLN A 345 -5.54 -16.76 -7.49
CA GLN A 345 -6.97 -16.50 -7.73
C GLN A 345 -7.48 -15.68 -6.54
N VAL A 346 -8.06 -14.53 -6.82
CA VAL A 346 -8.59 -13.60 -5.82
C VAL A 346 -10.01 -13.22 -6.20
N ASP A 347 -10.97 -13.52 -5.35
CA ASP A 347 -12.35 -13.01 -5.40
C ASP A 347 -12.55 -12.17 -4.13
N LEU A 348 -12.75 -10.88 -4.28
CA LEU A 348 -12.88 -9.90 -3.20
C LEU A 348 -14.17 -9.11 -3.37
N LYS A 349 -15.00 -9.07 -2.33
CA LYS A 349 -16.25 -8.32 -2.31
C LYS A 349 -16.45 -7.61 -0.98
N GLY A 350 -16.94 -6.39 -1.03
CA GLY A 350 -17.28 -5.65 0.17
C GLY A 350 -17.08 -4.15 0.02
N TYR A 351 -16.89 -3.49 1.14
CA TYR A 351 -16.62 -2.06 1.18
C TYR A 351 -15.60 -1.72 2.26
N VAL A 352 -14.83 -0.68 2.01
CA VAL A 352 -13.82 -0.14 2.92
C VAL A 352 -14.05 1.35 3.13
N VAL A 353 -13.84 1.82 4.36
CA VAL A 353 -13.90 3.25 4.71
C VAL A 353 -12.51 3.70 5.10
N LYS A 354 -12.10 4.83 4.57
CA LYS A 354 -10.74 5.39 4.76
C LYS A 354 -10.32 5.46 6.23
N SER A 355 -11.22 5.91 7.12
CA SER A 355 -10.91 6.07 8.55
C SER A 355 -10.53 4.78 9.25
N ASP A 356 -11.03 3.62 8.82
CA ASP A 356 -10.67 2.33 9.41
C ASP A 356 -9.24 1.90 9.06
N PHE A 357 -8.72 2.34 7.91
CA PHE A 357 -7.41 1.97 7.39
C PHE A 357 -6.40 3.13 7.40
N ALA A 358 -6.77 4.27 7.97
CA ALA A 358 -5.90 5.46 8.03
C ALA A 358 -4.46 5.15 8.54
N PRO A 359 -4.26 4.29 9.55
CA PRO A 359 -2.92 3.93 9.98
C PRO A 359 -2.08 3.20 8.93
N LEU A 360 -2.71 2.49 7.99
CA LEU A 360 -2.03 1.80 6.88
C LEU A 360 -1.74 2.73 5.70
N LEU A 361 -2.37 3.90 5.66
CA LEU A 361 -2.26 4.88 4.58
C LEU A 361 -1.25 5.99 4.89
N SER A 362 -0.41 5.82 5.89
CA SER A 362 0.58 6.81 6.36
C SER A 362 1.60 7.24 5.29
N ALA A 363 1.81 6.43 4.25
CA ALA A 363 2.67 6.75 3.11
C ALA A 363 2.04 7.76 2.13
N LEU A 364 0.72 8.00 2.20
CA LEU A 364 0.05 8.97 1.36
C LEU A 364 0.21 10.39 1.91
N PRO A 365 0.27 11.43 1.03
CA PRO A 365 0.34 12.81 1.48
C PRO A 365 -0.83 13.16 2.43
N PRO A 366 -0.57 13.78 3.59
CA PRO A 366 -1.62 14.12 4.55
C PRO A 366 -2.71 15.05 3.98
N ALA A 367 -2.36 15.94 3.04
CA ALA A 367 -3.30 16.81 2.35
C ALA A 367 -4.31 16.00 1.52
N LEU A 368 -3.84 14.99 0.80
CA LEU A 368 -4.69 14.07 0.04
C LEU A 368 -5.65 13.31 0.97
N LEU A 369 -5.12 12.71 2.04
CA LEU A 369 -5.94 11.97 3.00
C LEU A 369 -7.03 12.84 3.66
N ARG A 370 -6.73 14.10 3.97
CA ARG A 370 -7.74 15.03 4.52
C ARG A 370 -8.82 15.40 3.52
N SER A 371 -8.46 15.56 2.25
CA SER A 371 -9.39 15.96 1.19
C SER A 371 -10.28 14.81 0.67
N MET A 372 -9.87 13.55 0.86
CA MET A 372 -10.68 12.39 0.49
C MET A 372 -11.91 12.27 1.40
N PRO A 373 -13.12 12.07 0.88
CA PRO A 373 -14.32 11.78 1.68
C PRO A 373 -14.18 10.53 2.55
N ASP A 374 -14.86 10.46 3.69
CA ASP A 374 -14.90 9.28 4.57
C ASP A 374 -16.15 8.43 4.30
N THR A 375 -16.46 8.22 3.02
CA THR A 375 -17.59 7.39 2.55
C THR A 375 -17.11 5.98 2.18
N PRO A 376 -17.98 4.96 2.25
CA PRO A 376 -17.61 3.59 1.90
C PRO A 376 -17.20 3.45 0.43
N ILE A 377 -16.02 2.90 0.18
CA ILE A 377 -15.56 2.50 -1.16
C ILE A 377 -15.97 1.04 -1.37
N THR A 378 -16.88 0.77 -2.28
CA THR A 378 -17.29 -0.58 -2.64
C THR A 378 -16.27 -1.21 -3.60
N LEU A 379 -15.87 -2.43 -3.31
CA LEU A 379 -14.92 -3.22 -4.08
C LEU A 379 -15.55 -4.54 -4.50
N ASN A 380 -15.38 -4.89 -5.77
CA ASN A 380 -15.73 -6.21 -6.31
C ASN A 380 -14.68 -6.58 -7.34
N ALA A 381 -13.85 -7.57 -7.05
CA ALA A 381 -12.75 -7.99 -7.89
C ALA A 381 -12.73 -9.51 -8.02
N ASP A 382 -12.68 -10.01 -9.26
CA ASP A 382 -12.40 -11.40 -9.60
C ASP A 382 -11.22 -11.42 -10.57
N VAL A 383 -10.08 -11.88 -10.06
CA VAL A 383 -8.81 -11.88 -10.78
C VAL A 383 -8.15 -13.25 -10.65
N ALA A 384 -7.66 -13.78 -11.75
CA ALA A 384 -6.97 -15.07 -11.76
C ALA A 384 -5.77 -15.06 -12.72
N GLY A 385 -4.75 -15.86 -12.39
CA GLY A 385 -3.56 -15.99 -13.23
C GLY A 385 -2.27 -15.80 -12.46
N ASN A 386 -1.33 -15.08 -13.05
CA ASN A 386 -0.06 -14.68 -12.42
C ASN A 386 0.51 -13.42 -13.11
N MET A 387 1.69 -12.98 -12.67
CA MET A 387 2.33 -11.77 -13.24
C MET A 387 2.76 -11.93 -14.71
N ARG A 388 2.82 -13.17 -15.25
CA ARG A 388 3.03 -13.40 -16.70
C ARG A 388 1.73 -13.40 -17.49
N ALA A 389 0.63 -13.84 -16.90
CA ALA A 389 -0.67 -13.94 -17.56
C ALA A 389 -1.78 -13.74 -16.52
N LEU A 390 -2.28 -12.52 -16.39
CA LEU A 390 -3.36 -12.13 -15.50
C LEU A 390 -4.66 -11.97 -16.28
N ASN A 391 -5.73 -12.56 -15.77
CA ASN A 391 -7.08 -12.40 -16.29
C ASN A 391 -7.91 -11.64 -15.23
N ILE A 392 -8.31 -10.43 -15.55
CA ILE A 392 -9.23 -9.60 -14.76
C ILE A 392 -10.63 -9.89 -15.30
N ARG A 393 -11.34 -10.83 -14.67
CA ARG A 393 -12.70 -11.16 -15.07
C ARG A 393 -13.66 -10.04 -14.76
N GLN A 394 -13.46 -9.43 -13.58
CA GLN A 394 -14.21 -8.28 -13.11
C GLN A 394 -13.36 -7.46 -12.14
N LEU A 395 -13.37 -6.17 -12.32
CA LEU A 395 -12.91 -5.20 -11.33
C LEU A 395 -13.95 -4.08 -11.29
N ALA A 396 -14.62 -3.90 -10.18
CA ALA A 396 -15.53 -2.79 -9.97
C ALA A 396 -15.18 -2.08 -8.67
N VAL A 397 -14.94 -0.79 -8.75
CA VAL A 397 -14.66 0.09 -7.62
C VAL A 397 -15.64 1.25 -7.68
N THR A 398 -16.40 1.45 -6.61
CA THR A 398 -17.31 2.59 -6.50
C THR A 398 -16.98 3.38 -5.24
N TYR A 399 -16.54 4.60 -5.43
CA TYR A 399 -16.34 5.58 -4.37
C TYR A 399 -17.44 6.62 -4.51
N PRO A 400 -18.53 6.54 -3.73
CA PRO A 400 -19.69 7.40 -3.88
C PRO A 400 -19.30 8.87 -3.91
N THR A 401 -19.91 9.65 -4.81
CA THR A 401 -19.63 11.08 -5.03
C THR A 401 -18.23 11.42 -5.56
N VAL A 402 -17.34 10.43 -5.71
CA VAL A 402 -15.97 10.63 -6.20
C VAL A 402 -15.77 10.00 -7.57
N PHE A 403 -15.83 8.66 -7.65
CA PHE A 403 -15.78 7.95 -8.93
C PHE A 403 -16.40 6.55 -8.86
N ALA A 404 -16.74 6.02 -10.02
CA ALA A 404 -17.02 4.61 -10.24
C ALA A 404 -16.17 4.09 -11.40
N LEU A 405 -15.60 2.90 -11.27
CA LEU A 405 -14.78 2.22 -12.27
C LEU A 405 -15.26 0.78 -12.42
N LYS A 406 -15.46 0.35 -13.65
CA LYS A 406 -15.58 -1.06 -14.01
C LYS A 406 -14.55 -1.38 -15.06
N ALA A 407 -13.83 -2.46 -14.88
CA ALA A 407 -12.82 -2.90 -15.83
C ALA A 407 -12.78 -4.43 -15.92
N HIS A 408 -12.47 -4.95 -17.09
CA HIS A 408 -12.17 -6.35 -17.34
C HIS A 408 -11.18 -6.48 -18.49
N GLY A 409 -10.49 -7.62 -18.55
CA GLY A 409 -9.51 -7.83 -19.60
C GLY A 409 -8.40 -8.78 -19.21
N LYS A 410 -7.33 -8.74 -19.98
CA LYS A 410 -6.15 -9.58 -19.77
C LYS A 410 -4.89 -8.73 -19.80
N ALA A 411 -3.93 -9.11 -18.96
CA ALA A 411 -2.61 -8.49 -18.97
C ALA A 411 -1.53 -9.56 -18.87
N GLN A 412 -0.42 -9.37 -19.58
CA GLN A 412 0.70 -10.30 -19.62
C GLN A 412 1.99 -9.54 -19.33
N ASN A 413 2.95 -10.23 -18.69
CA ASN A 413 4.28 -9.69 -18.38
C ASN A 413 4.26 -8.39 -17.56
N LEU A 414 3.37 -8.31 -16.56
CA LEU A 414 3.14 -7.12 -15.74
C LEU A 414 4.42 -6.58 -15.05
N MET A 415 5.42 -7.44 -14.82
CA MET A 415 6.70 -7.06 -14.20
C MET A 415 7.74 -6.53 -15.20
N SER A 416 7.39 -6.37 -16.48
CA SER A 416 8.30 -5.94 -17.53
C SER A 416 7.58 -5.02 -18.51
N VAL A 417 7.77 -3.71 -18.35
CA VAL A 417 7.13 -2.69 -19.20
C VAL A 417 7.43 -2.91 -20.69
N ASP A 418 8.65 -3.28 -21.03
CA ASP A 418 9.07 -3.55 -22.43
C ASP A 418 8.39 -4.77 -23.07
N ARG A 419 7.80 -5.65 -22.28
CA ARG A 419 7.11 -6.87 -22.72
C ARG A 419 5.67 -6.93 -22.26
N LEU A 420 5.17 -5.85 -21.66
CA LEU A 420 3.78 -5.72 -21.21
C LEU A 420 2.85 -5.96 -22.41
N ARG A 421 1.89 -6.86 -22.26
CA ARG A 421 0.76 -6.97 -23.17
C ARG A 421 -0.51 -6.87 -22.36
N ALA A 422 -1.38 -5.98 -22.73
CA ALA A 422 -2.66 -5.82 -22.07
C ALA A 422 -3.76 -5.48 -23.07
N ASN A 423 -4.95 -5.99 -22.80
CA ASN A 423 -6.18 -5.58 -23.44
C ASN A 423 -7.23 -5.42 -22.34
N ILE A 424 -7.56 -4.18 -22.02
CA ILE A 424 -8.44 -3.82 -20.92
C ILE A 424 -9.60 -2.98 -21.45
N THR A 425 -10.80 -3.42 -21.17
CA THR A 425 -12.01 -2.61 -21.36
C THR A 425 -12.34 -1.95 -20.02
N ALA A 426 -12.52 -0.64 -20.04
CA ALA A 426 -12.86 0.15 -18.85
C ALA A 426 -14.07 1.03 -19.09
N ASP A 427 -14.91 1.18 -18.06
CA ASP A 427 -16.02 2.11 -17.95
C ASP A 427 -15.85 2.85 -16.61
N ALA A 428 -15.52 4.12 -16.68
CA ALA A 428 -15.26 4.97 -15.54
C ALA A 428 -16.17 6.19 -15.52
N HIS A 429 -16.63 6.59 -14.35
CA HIS A 429 -17.35 7.83 -14.13
C HIS A 429 -16.75 8.57 -12.94
N ALA A 430 -16.26 9.78 -13.18
CA ALA A 430 -15.72 10.66 -12.18
C ALA A 430 -16.76 11.71 -11.78
N TYR A 431 -17.38 11.55 -10.63
CA TYR A 431 -18.38 12.50 -10.12
C TYR A 431 -17.70 13.78 -9.62
N ASN A 432 -16.62 13.66 -8.86
CA ASN A 432 -15.84 14.78 -8.36
C ASN A 432 -14.41 14.35 -7.98
N LEU A 433 -13.44 14.75 -8.77
CA LEU A 433 -12.02 14.46 -8.55
C LEU A 433 -11.23 15.65 -7.99
N ASN A 434 -11.88 16.70 -7.47
CA ASN A 434 -11.20 17.91 -7.00
C ASN A 434 -10.14 17.65 -5.92
N PHE A 435 -10.30 16.58 -5.11
CA PHE A 435 -9.29 16.19 -4.13
C PHE A 435 -7.93 15.85 -4.76
N VAL A 436 -7.90 15.39 -6.02
CA VAL A 436 -6.67 15.08 -6.75
C VAL A 436 -5.84 16.34 -7.02
N LYS A 437 -6.48 17.53 -7.06
CA LYS A 437 -5.76 18.81 -7.22
C LYS A 437 -4.70 19.04 -6.14
N THR A 438 -4.86 18.44 -4.94
CA THR A 438 -3.86 18.51 -3.88
C THR A 438 -2.51 17.85 -4.23
N LEU A 439 -2.47 17.04 -5.29
CA LEU A 439 -1.26 16.40 -5.82
C LEU A 439 -0.56 17.25 -6.89
N LEU A 440 -1.22 18.29 -7.40
CA LEU A 440 -0.68 19.16 -8.44
C LEU A 440 0.11 20.32 -7.83
N PRO A 441 1.12 20.86 -8.55
CA PRO A 441 1.71 22.14 -8.20
C PRO A 441 0.63 23.24 -8.17
N LYS A 442 0.77 24.19 -7.23
CA LYS A 442 -0.26 25.21 -7.00
C LYS A 442 -0.64 25.99 -8.27
N SER A 443 0.34 26.36 -9.11
CA SER A 443 0.11 27.04 -10.38
C SER A 443 -0.77 26.26 -11.35
N ALA A 444 -0.60 24.94 -11.43
CA ALA A 444 -1.43 24.06 -12.24
C ALA A 444 -2.81 23.84 -11.63
N ALA A 445 -2.89 23.68 -10.31
CA ALA A 445 -4.15 23.52 -9.60
C ALA A 445 -5.07 24.75 -9.69
N ASP A 446 -4.49 25.94 -9.78
CA ASP A 446 -5.23 27.21 -9.92
C ASP A 446 -5.65 27.48 -11.38
N ALA A 447 -4.84 27.07 -12.35
CA ALA A 447 -5.09 27.32 -13.78
C ALA A 447 -6.11 26.33 -14.40
N PHE A 448 -6.18 25.10 -13.88
CA PHE A 448 -6.99 24.02 -14.46
C PHE A 448 -8.07 23.56 -13.49
N ASN A 449 -9.29 23.40 -13.98
CA ASN A 449 -10.36 22.76 -13.21
C ASN A 449 -10.58 21.33 -13.69
N ILE A 450 -10.83 20.42 -12.76
CA ILE A 450 -11.33 19.08 -13.06
C ILE A 450 -12.84 19.14 -12.94
N PRO A 451 -13.61 19.18 -14.03
CA PRO A 451 -15.04 19.29 -13.93
C PRO A 451 -15.67 18.05 -13.30
N ALA A 452 -16.85 18.22 -12.76
CA ALA A 452 -17.64 17.10 -12.28
C ALA A 452 -18.27 16.31 -13.43
N ASP A 453 -18.70 15.08 -13.13
CA ASP A 453 -19.47 14.23 -14.03
C ASP A 453 -18.77 13.93 -15.37
N ILE A 454 -17.50 13.53 -15.31
CA ILE A 454 -16.78 13.01 -16.48
C ILE A 454 -17.01 11.50 -16.58
N SER A 455 -17.55 11.03 -17.70
CA SER A 455 -17.57 9.60 -18.03
C SER A 455 -16.48 9.28 -19.05
N LEU A 456 -15.89 8.08 -18.94
CA LEU A 456 -14.88 7.54 -19.86
C LEU A 456 -15.17 6.07 -20.10
N LYS A 457 -15.39 5.69 -21.35
CA LYS A 457 -15.54 4.30 -21.79
C LYS A 457 -14.56 4.01 -22.88
N GLY A 458 -13.86 2.88 -22.78
CA GLY A 458 -12.89 2.56 -23.82
C GLY A 458 -12.21 1.23 -23.68
N ASN A 459 -11.46 0.89 -24.72
CA ASN A 459 -10.53 -0.20 -24.79
C ASN A 459 -9.11 0.34 -24.79
N PHE A 460 -8.27 -0.23 -23.96
CA PHE A 460 -6.87 0.16 -23.78
C PHE A 460 -5.99 -1.05 -24.04
N ASP A 461 -5.11 -0.94 -25.01
CA ASP A 461 -4.20 -1.99 -25.43
C ASP A 461 -2.76 -1.56 -25.17
N ALA A 462 -1.93 -2.52 -24.77
CA ALA A 462 -0.48 -2.36 -24.67
C ALA A 462 0.20 -3.58 -25.31
N ASP A 463 1.26 -3.36 -26.09
CA ASP A 463 2.15 -4.38 -26.65
C ASP A 463 3.59 -3.88 -26.59
N GLY A 464 4.25 -4.13 -25.47
CA GLY A 464 5.57 -3.60 -25.14
C GLY A 464 5.54 -2.07 -25.11
N PRO A 465 6.35 -1.41 -25.96
CA PRO A 465 6.37 0.06 -26.00
C PRO A 465 5.17 0.68 -26.71
N ARG A 466 4.30 -0.11 -27.31
CA ARG A 466 3.14 0.38 -28.06
C ARG A 466 1.89 0.38 -27.21
N TYR A 467 1.20 1.50 -27.18
CA TYR A 467 -0.06 1.71 -26.47
C TYR A 467 -1.11 2.14 -27.47
N ALA A 468 -2.30 1.61 -27.35
CA ALA A 468 -3.45 2.04 -28.14
C ALA A 468 -4.64 2.28 -27.21
N ALA A 469 -5.42 3.30 -27.48
CA ALA A 469 -6.63 3.65 -26.76
C ALA A 469 -7.73 4.02 -27.73
N ARG A 470 -8.88 3.37 -27.60
CA ARG A 470 -10.11 3.77 -28.27
C ARG A 470 -11.13 4.09 -27.19
N PHE A 471 -11.55 5.33 -27.12
CA PHE A 471 -12.36 5.80 -26.01
C PHE A 471 -13.45 6.79 -26.43
N VAL A 472 -14.44 6.91 -25.57
CA VAL A 472 -15.43 7.96 -25.56
C VAL A 472 -15.46 8.57 -24.16
N ALA A 473 -15.28 9.88 -24.10
CA ALA A 473 -15.41 10.68 -22.87
C ALA A 473 -16.57 11.66 -23.01
N GLU A 474 -17.36 11.82 -21.95
CA GLU A 474 -18.50 12.74 -21.93
C GLU A 474 -18.41 13.63 -20.68
N GLN A 475 -18.73 14.92 -20.83
CA GLN A 475 -18.77 15.89 -19.74
C GLN A 475 -19.71 17.06 -20.07
N GLY A 476 -20.65 17.38 -19.18
CA GLY A 476 -21.51 18.57 -19.30
C GLY A 476 -22.32 18.65 -20.59
N GLY A 477 -22.72 17.51 -21.17
CA GLY A 477 -23.39 17.43 -22.47
C GLY A 477 -22.46 17.49 -23.69
N GLY A 478 -21.16 17.61 -23.46
CA GLY A 478 -20.13 17.47 -24.49
C GLY A 478 -19.58 16.06 -24.55
N LYS A 479 -19.08 15.67 -25.74
CA LYS A 479 -18.54 14.35 -26.02
C LYS A 479 -17.22 14.45 -26.77
N VAL A 480 -16.25 13.64 -26.39
CA VAL A 480 -15.00 13.45 -27.11
C VAL A 480 -14.82 11.96 -27.40
N SER A 481 -14.67 11.60 -28.66
CA SER A 481 -14.27 10.27 -29.08
C SER A 481 -12.84 10.28 -29.61
N GLY A 482 -12.06 9.25 -29.29
CA GLY A 482 -10.67 9.17 -29.67
C GLY A 482 -10.21 7.78 -30.04
N ASP A 483 -9.32 7.71 -31.04
CA ASP A 483 -8.50 6.56 -31.38
C ASP A 483 -7.05 7.04 -31.41
N ALA A 484 -6.23 6.56 -30.48
CA ALA A 484 -4.87 7.04 -30.32
C ALA A 484 -3.89 5.88 -30.16
N ASN A 485 -2.76 5.97 -30.84
CA ASN A 485 -1.67 5.02 -30.78
C ASN A 485 -0.39 5.76 -30.37
N PHE A 486 0.40 5.17 -29.51
CA PHE A 486 1.66 5.75 -29.01
C PHE A 486 2.74 4.68 -28.88
N ASP A 487 3.90 4.91 -29.46
CA ASP A 487 5.11 4.12 -29.28
C ASP A 487 6.10 4.88 -28.39
N SER A 488 6.24 4.48 -27.15
CA SER A 488 7.07 5.16 -26.14
C SER A 488 8.59 5.07 -26.41
N ARG A 489 9.03 4.07 -27.19
CA ARG A 489 10.45 3.92 -27.56
C ARG A 489 10.84 4.84 -28.69
N ARG A 490 9.98 4.97 -29.67
CA ARG A 490 10.18 5.84 -30.85
C ARG A 490 9.62 7.24 -30.62
N MET A 491 8.86 7.45 -29.54
CA MET A 491 8.06 8.65 -29.31
C MET A 491 7.16 8.97 -30.50
N ALA A 492 6.67 7.92 -31.16
CA ALA A 492 5.78 8.04 -32.30
C ALA A 492 4.33 7.99 -31.85
N TYR A 493 3.50 8.85 -32.42
CA TYR A 493 2.07 8.93 -32.11
C TYR A 493 1.23 9.07 -33.36
N ASP A 494 0.02 8.53 -33.28
CA ASP A 494 -1.05 8.69 -34.24
C ASP A 494 -2.36 8.82 -33.47
N ALA A 495 -3.09 9.90 -33.69
CA ALA A 495 -4.32 10.18 -32.96
C ALA A 495 -5.38 10.75 -33.86
N LYS A 496 -6.60 10.29 -33.70
CA LYS A 496 -7.81 10.88 -34.28
C LYS A 496 -8.78 11.17 -33.14
N LEU A 497 -9.12 12.42 -32.98
CA LEU A 497 -10.03 12.92 -31.96
C LEU A 497 -11.22 13.63 -32.64
N GLU A 498 -12.39 13.44 -32.08
CA GLU A 498 -13.61 14.14 -32.46
C GLU A 498 -14.28 14.68 -31.21
N ALA A 499 -14.47 15.97 -31.14
CA ALA A 499 -15.17 16.65 -30.07
C ALA A 499 -16.51 17.19 -30.58
N GLN A 500 -17.56 16.98 -29.79
CA GLN A 500 -18.91 17.47 -30.03
C GLN A 500 -19.39 18.25 -28.81
N ASN A 501 -19.69 19.53 -28.94
CA ASN A 501 -20.21 20.38 -27.87
C ASN A 501 -19.39 20.33 -26.56
N LEU A 502 -18.05 20.17 -26.64
CA LEU A 502 -17.17 20.07 -25.47
C LEU A 502 -17.15 21.41 -24.71
N GLN A 503 -17.55 21.36 -23.45
CA GLN A 503 -17.68 22.53 -22.57
C GLN A 503 -16.30 22.96 -22.03
N LEU A 504 -15.49 23.61 -22.85
CA LEU A 504 -14.09 23.98 -22.51
C LEU A 504 -13.99 24.86 -21.25
N ARG A 505 -14.98 25.74 -21.04
CA ARG A 505 -15.04 26.60 -19.85
C ARG A 505 -15.11 25.81 -18.53
N ASN A 506 -15.61 24.59 -18.55
CA ASN A 506 -15.63 23.73 -17.37
C ASN A 506 -14.22 23.30 -16.95
N PHE A 507 -13.26 23.23 -17.89
CA PHE A 507 -11.85 22.91 -17.66
C PHE A 507 -11.00 24.15 -17.40
N LEU A 508 -11.31 25.27 -18.08
CA LEU A 508 -10.58 26.55 -18.04
C LEU A 508 -11.53 27.69 -17.65
N PRO A 509 -12.01 27.75 -16.40
CA PRO A 509 -13.08 28.67 -15.99
C PRO A 509 -12.67 30.15 -16.05
N SER A 510 -11.38 30.44 -15.99
CA SER A 510 -10.83 31.81 -16.11
C SER A 510 -10.89 32.37 -17.55
N MET A 511 -11.11 31.54 -18.56
CA MET A 511 -11.19 31.93 -19.94
C MET A 511 -12.65 31.96 -20.41
N PRO A 512 -13.06 32.98 -21.18
CA PRO A 512 -14.42 33.09 -21.71
C PRO A 512 -14.62 32.18 -22.94
N LEU A 513 -14.40 30.88 -22.77
CA LEU A 513 -14.52 29.88 -23.83
C LEU A 513 -15.96 29.41 -24.00
N HIS A 514 -16.39 29.31 -25.24
CA HIS A 514 -17.66 28.72 -25.64
C HIS A 514 -17.49 27.20 -25.90
N PRO A 515 -18.57 26.45 -26.09
CA PRO A 515 -18.51 25.06 -26.47
C PRO A 515 -17.71 24.83 -27.75
N PHE A 516 -16.93 23.75 -27.76
CA PHE A 516 -16.10 23.36 -28.88
C PHE A 516 -16.64 22.12 -29.59
N SER A 517 -16.76 22.20 -30.91
CA SER A 517 -17.00 21.05 -31.78
C SER A 517 -15.97 21.06 -32.90
N GLY A 518 -15.34 19.92 -33.14
CA GLY A 518 -14.30 19.83 -34.17
C GLY A 518 -13.63 18.46 -34.19
N THR A 519 -12.72 18.28 -35.16
CA THR A 519 -11.91 17.09 -35.33
C THR A 519 -10.43 17.43 -35.32
N LEU A 520 -9.62 16.54 -34.83
CA LEU A 520 -8.16 16.64 -34.86
C LEU A 520 -7.60 15.27 -35.27
N THR A 521 -6.78 15.26 -36.31
CA THR A 521 -5.90 14.13 -36.63
C THR A 521 -4.47 14.59 -36.47
N ALA A 522 -3.65 13.83 -35.77
CA ALA A 522 -2.25 14.18 -35.59
C ALA A 522 -1.41 12.88 -35.61
N ASN A 523 -0.36 12.90 -36.45
CA ASN A 523 0.63 11.83 -36.45
C ASN A 523 2.04 12.45 -36.44
N GLY A 524 2.98 11.76 -35.78
CA GLY A 524 4.30 12.31 -35.66
C GLY A 524 5.29 11.46 -34.86
N VAL A 525 6.47 12.03 -34.71
CA VAL A 525 7.57 11.47 -33.90
C VAL A 525 8.23 12.61 -33.12
N GLY A 526 8.41 12.43 -31.82
CA GLY A 526 8.96 13.46 -30.92
C GLY A 526 7.91 14.44 -30.43
N LEU A 527 8.11 14.97 -29.21
CA LEU A 527 7.22 15.95 -28.55
C LEU A 527 7.92 17.30 -28.35
N ASP A 528 9.22 17.38 -28.57
CA ASP A 528 9.98 18.62 -28.56
C ASP A 528 9.99 19.23 -29.97
N PHE A 529 9.08 20.16 -30.22
CA PHE A 529 8.91 20.81 -31.55
C PHE A 529 10.12 21.65 -31.96
N LEU A 530 10.98 22.02 -31.03
CA LEU A 530 12.22 22.76 -31.35
C LEU A 530 13.37 21.80 -31.76
N SER A 531 13.18 20.51 -31.59
CA SER A 531 14.14 19.51 -32.02
C SER A 531 14.03 19.26 -33.53
N PRO A 532 15.14 19.28 -34.30
CA PRO A 532 15.12 18.99 -35.74
C PRO A 532 14.74 17.53 -36.06
N ARG A 533 14.69 16.65 -35.07
CA ARG A 533 14.24 15.26 -35.22
C ARG A 533 12.73 15.12 -35.13
N THR A 534 12.03 16.09 -34.56
CA THR A 534 10.57 16.07 -34.45
C THR A 534 9.90 16.19 -35.78
N ARG A 535 8.90 15.38 -36.00
CA ARG A 535 8.02 15.45 -37.16
C ARG A 535 6.58 15.42 -36.66
N LEU A 536 5.75 16.26 -37.18
CA LEU A 536 4.32 16.34 -36.94
C LEU A 536 3.57 16.60 -38.22
N ASN A 537 2.50 15.87 -38.45
CA ASN A 537 1.42 16.28 -39.36
C ASN A 537 0.13 16.34 -38.54
N ALA A 538 -0.50 17.48 -38.49
CA ALA A 538 -1.76 17.65 -37.78
C ALA A 538 -2.77 18.38 -38.68
N ASN A 539 -4.00 17.85 -38.68
CA ASN A 539 -5.11 18.47 -39.37
C ASN A 539 -6.27 18.62 -38.38
N GLY A 540 -6.70 19.83 -38.17
CA GLY A 540 -7.83 20.17 -37.32
C GLY A 540 -8.95 20.85 -38.13
N SER A 541 -10.19 20.54 -37.76
CA SER A 541 -11.33 21.31 -38.22
C SER A 541 -12.15 21.77 -37.03
N VAL A 542 -12.46 23.05 -36.98
CA VAL A 542 -13.29 23.68 -35.97
C VAL A 542 -14.65 23.94 -36.60
N GLN A 543 -15.66 23.20 -36.16
CA GLN A 543 -17.03 23.35 -36.62
C GLN A 543 -17.78 24.40 -35.79
N GLN A 544 -17.47 24.44 -34.50
CA GLN A 544 -18.07 25.38 -33.55
C GLN A 544 -17.03 25.74 -32.48
N PHE A 545 -16.80 27.00 -32.29
CA PHE A 545 -15.96 27.54 -31.23
C PHE A 545 -16.22 29.02 -31.03
N GLY A 546 -16.11 29.51 -29.82
CA GLY A 546 -16.17 30.93 -29.53
C GLY A 546 -15.25 31.32 -28.38
N TYR A 547 -14.73 32.54 -28.46
CA TYR A 547 -13.94 33.15 -27.41
C TYR A 547 -14.50 34.52 -27.09
N ASP A 548 -14.97 34.73 -25.86
CA ASP A 548 -15.68 35.95 -25.44
C ASP A 548 -16.86 36.26 -26.40
N THR A 549 -16.84 37.38 -27.11
CA THR A 549 -17.85 37.80 -28.10
C THR A 549 -17.55 37.30 -29.52
N TYR A 550 -16.38 36.65 -29.70
CA TYR A 550 -15.89 36.26 -31.02
C TYR A 550 -16.35 34.85 -31.41
N ASP A 551 -16.99 34.75 -32.57
CA ASP A 551 -17.29 33.47 -33.20
C ASP A 551 -16.12 33.04 -34.08
N LEU A 552 -15.47 31.93 -33.69
CA LEU A 552 -14.32 31.34 -34.36
C LEU A 552 -14.69 29.97 -34.96
N SER A 553 -15.92 29.78 -35.32
CA SER A 553 -16.43 28.58 -36.00
C SER A 553 -15.97 28.54 -37.46
N ASP A 554 -16.03 27.37 -38.08
CA ASP A 554 -15.69 27.13 -39.49
C ASP A 554 -14.26 27.48 -39.84
N MET A 555 -13.32 26.89 -39.09
CA MET A 555 -11.88 26.99 -39.38
C MET A 555 -11.27 25.63 -39.66
N LYS A 556 -10.26 25.58 -40.51
CA LYS A 556 -9.40 24.43 -40.74
C LYS A 556 -7.95 24.80 -40.51
N LEU A 557 -7.26 24.01 -39.73
CA LEU A 557 -5.85 24.18 -39.42
C LEU A 557 -5.08 22.95 -39.89
N THR A 558 -4.07 23.18 -40.74
CA THR A 558 -3.07 22.15 -41.05
C THR A 558 -1.74 22.62 -40.51
N ALA A 559 -1.06 21.72 -39.75
CA ALA A 559 0.25 22.02 -39.20
C ALA A 559 1.23 20.91 -39.54
N GLU A 560 2.37 21.27 -40.06
CA GLU A 560 3.47 20.37 -40.41
C GLU A 560 4.74 20.82 -39.70
N VAL A 561 5.44 19.90 -39.06
CA VAL A 561 6.76 20.13 -38.44
C VAL A 561 7.73 19.10 -38.97
N GLY A 562 8.89 19.51 -39.39
CA GLY A 562 9.93 18.62 -39.85
C GLY A 562 11.23 19.34 -40.18
N ASN A 563 12.35 18.69 -39.94
CA ASN A 563 13.68 19.20 -40.26
C ASN A 563 14.00 20.59 -39.64
N GLY A 564 13.43 20.89 -38.48
CA GLY A 564 13.61 22.16 -37.78
C GLY A 564 12.77 23.32 -38.34
N THR A 565 11.82 23.03 -39.21
CA THR A 565 10.86 24.01 -39.75
C THR A 565 9.44 23.62 -39.39
N GLY A 566 8.60 24.61 -39.15
CA GLY A 566 7.16 24.44 -38.95
C GLY A 566 6.38 25.20 -40.02
N ARG A 567 5.32 24.63 -40.53
CA ARG A 567 4.33 25.31 -41.37
C ARG A 567 2.95 25.13 -40.77
N ALA A 568 2.19 26.21 -40.67
CA ALA A 568 0.81 26.20 -40.24
C ALA A 568 -0.05 26.94 -41.27
N VAL A 569 -1.07 26.29 -41.78
CA VAL A 569 -2.04 26.87 -42.71
C VAL A 569 -3.40 26.92 -42.01
N LEU A 570 -3.91 28.10 -41.81
CA LEU A 570 -5.25 28.34 -41.28
C LEU A 570 -6.16 28.81 -42.43
N GLN A 571 -7.21 28.08 -42.70
CA GLN A 571 -8.33 28.47 -43.53
C GLN A 571 -9.49 28.88 -42.61
N SER A 572 -9.94 30.08 -42.71
CA SER A 572 -11.02 30.62 -41.88
C SER A 572 -12.16 31.10 -42.76
N HIS A 573 -13.37 30.70 -42.40
CA HIS A 573 -14.61 31.22 -42.96
C HIS A 573 -15.50 31.80 -41.85
N THR A 574 -14.84 32.37 -40.82
CA THR A 574 -15.56 33.00 -39.70
C THR A 574 -16.11 34.35 -40.07
N PRO A 575 -17.14 34.83 -39.36
CA PRO A 575 -17.64 36.20 -39.56
C PRO A 575 -16.61 37.31 -39.26
N LEU A 576 -15.51 36.96 -38.55
CA LEU A 576 -14.43 37.90 -38.21
C LEU A 576 -13.37 37.98 -39.31
N ILE A 577 -12.96 36.80 -39.80
CA ILE A 577 -11.89 36.66 -40.81
C ILE A 577 -12.32 35.57 -41.78
N ASP A 578 -12.39 35.92 -43.06
CA ASP A 578 -12.57 35.00 -44.17
C ASP A 578 -11.33 35.04 -45.03
N GLY A 579 -10.62 33.91 -45.18
CA GLY A 579 -9.39 33.81 -45.94
C GLY A 579 -8.43 32.74 -45.49
N ASN A 580 -7.22 32.79 -46.02
CA ASN A 580 -6.14 31.85 -45.76
C ASN A 580 -4.93 32.54 -45.12
N ILE A 581 -4.36 31.94 -44.13
CA ILE A 581 -3.13 32.39 -43.46
C ILE A 581 -2.14 31.20 -43.48
N ASP A 582 -0.99 31.41 -44.15
CA ASP A 582 0.10 30.42 -44.23
C ASP A 582 1.33 30.96 -43.50
N LEU A 583 1.69 30.37 -42.43
CA LEU A 583 2.85 30.69 -41.61
C LEU A 583 3.90 29.60 -41.72
N THR A 584 5.07 29.94 -42.22
CA THR A 584 6.25 29.06 -42.20
C THR A 584 7.31 29.66 -41.26
N ALA A 585 7.86 28.86 -40.36
CA ALA A 585 8.86 29.36 -39.43
C ALA A 585 10.00 28.36 -39.21
N LEU A 586 11.21 28.85 -38.98
CA LEU A 586 12.32 28.08 -38.48
C LEU A 586 12.10 27.86 -36.97
N LEU A 587 12.06 26.61 -36.52
CA LEU A 587 11.84 26.25 -35.14
C LEU A 587 13.18 26.26 -34.40
N ASN A 588 13.58 27.39 -33.87
CA ASN A 588 14.81 27.58 -33.14
C ASN A 588 14.55 28.43 -31.89
N PRO A 589 14.97 27.98 -30.67
CA PRO A 589 14.68 28.69 -29.43
C PRO A 589 15.40 30.05 -29.31
N LYS A 590 16.41 30.32 -30.16
CA LYS A 590 17.22 31.56 -30.14
C LYS A 590 17.05 32.45 -31.36
N LEU A 591 16.30 31.96 -32.32
CA LEU A 591 16.13 32.70 -33.60
C LEU A 591 14.71 32.47 -34.12
N VAL A 592 13.96 33.51 -34.27
CA VAL A 592 12.72 33.50 -35.05
C VAL A 592 13.06 33.90 -36.48
N ASP A 593 12.73 33.07 -37.45
CA ASP A 593 12.76 33.34 -38.86
C ASP A 593 11.45 32.83 -39.45
N ALA A 594 10.49 33.71 -39.61
CA ALA A 594 9.13 33.36 -39.97
C ALA A 594 8.71 34.10 -41.24
N HIS A 595 7.92 33.43 -42.05
CA HIS A 595 7.30 33.94 -43.25
C HIS A 595 5.79 33.75 -43.17
N LEU A 596 5.04 34.83 -43.15
CA LEU A 596 3.59 34.87 -43.12
C LEU A 596 3.07 35.29 -44.47
N VAL A 597 2.28 34.47 -45.11
CA VAL A 597 1.48 34.80 -46.29
C VAL A 597 0.01 34.79 -45.90
N CYS A 598 -0.68 35.85 -46.15
CA CYS A 598 -2.06 36.04 -45.75
C CYS A 598 -2.89 36.49 -46.97
N ASP A 599 -3.96 35.76 -47.28
CA ASP A 599 -4.93 36.13 -48.31
C ASP A 599 -6.31 36.23 -47.64
N LEU A 600 -6.69 37.48 -47.30
CA LEU A 600 -7.94 37.76 -46.61
C LEU A 600 -8.98 38.28 -47.60
N ILE A 601 -10.03 37.49 -47.75
CA ILE A 601 -11.22 37.86 -48.50
C ILE A 601 -11.98 38.95 -47.73
N ASN A 602 -12.07 38.77 -46.41
CA ASN A 602 -12.70 39.73 -45.52
C ASN A 602 -12.12 39.64 -44.10
N ALA A 603 -11.83 40.81 -43.52
CA ALA A 603 -11.56 40.98 -42.11
C ALA A 603 -12.46 42.08 -41.56
N ASP A 604 -13.39 41.75 -40.65
CA ASP A 604 -14.40 42.68 -40.12
C ASP A 604 -13.89 43.34 -38.84
N PHE A 605 -13.37 44.53 -38.93
CA PHE A 605 -12.79 45.28 -37.81
C PHE A 605 -13.83 45.72 -36.78
N GLN A 606 -15.09 45.90 -37.17
CA GLN A 606 -16.17 46.20 -36.23
C GLN A 606 -16.47 45.01 -35.36
N ARG A 607 -16.62 43.81 -35.94
CA ARG A 607 -16.82 42.58 -35.19
C ARG A 607 -15.62 42.21 -34.35
N MET A 608 -14.42 42.58 -34.77
CA MET A 608 -13.20 42.45 -33.96
C MET A 608 -13.11 43.45 -32.80
N GLY A 609 -14.03 44.41 -32.70
CA GLY A 609 -14.00 45.47 -31.69
C GLY A 609 -12.96 46.56 -31.95
N LEU A 610 -12.29 46.54 -33.11
CA LEU A 610 -11.26 47.52 -33.47
C LEU A 610 -11.83 48.84 -33.91
N THR A 611 -13.05 48.85 -34.45
CA THR A 611 -13.78 50.06 -34.90
C THR A 611 -15.21 50.09 -34.34
N LYS A 612 -15.71 51.30 -34.06
CA LYS A 612 -17.11 51.48 -33.63
C LYS A 612 -18.10 51.50 -34.81
N ARG A 613 -17.62 51.76 -36.02
CA ARG A 613 -18.43 51.83 -37.24
C ARG A 613 -18.13 50.62 -38.12
N PRO A 614 -19.05 50.22 -38.99
CA PRO A 614 -18.79 49.19 -39.98
C PRO A 614 -17.50 49.47 -40.73
N CYS A 615 -16.54 48.59 -40.64
CA CYS A 615 -15.27 48.64 -41.34
C CYS A 615 -14.74 47.23 -41.56
N SER A 616 -14.56 46.87 -42.80
CA SER A 616 -13.94 45.59 -43.16
C SER A 616 -12.86 45.77 -44.21
N THR A 617 -11.95 44.86 -44.30
CA THR A 617 -10.88 44.89 -45.28
C THR A 617 -10.68 43.53 -45.96
N SER A 618 -10.32 43.56 -47.24
CA SER A 618 -9.66 42.46 -47.93
C SER A 618 -8.25 42.90 -48.28
N LEU A 619 -7.31 41.92 -48.18
CA LEU A 619 -5.90 42.20 -48.47
C LEU A 619 -5.14 40.90 -48.74
N VAL A 620 -4.00 41.05 -49.43
CA VAL A 620 -2.96 40.00 -49.51
C VAL A 620 -1.70 40.54 -48.84
N ALA A 621 -1.16 39.80 -47.90
CA ALA A 621 0.05 40.16 -47.21
C ALA A 621 1.14 39.08 -47.37
N ASP A 622 2.38 39.51 -47.57
CA ASP A 622 3.58 38.69 -47.58
C ASP A 622 4.61 39.37 -46.64
N VAL A 623 4.82 38.77 -45.46
CA VAL A 623 5.61 39.39 -44.39
C VAL A 623 6.65 38.41 -43.88
N LYS A 624 7.91 38.82 -43.83
CA LYS A 624 9.03 38.09 -43.25
C LYS A 624 9.46 38.75 -41.95
N LEU A 625 9.57 37.96 -40.93
CA LEU A 625 9.95 38.39 -39.58
C LEU A 625 11.19 37.65 -39.17
N LYS A 626 12.22 38.38 -38.71
CA LYS A 626 13.41 37.79 -38.08
C LYS A 626 13.65 38.43 -36.73
N SER A 627 14.01 37.61 -35.75
CA SER A 627 14.28 38.05 -34.38
C SER A 627 15.25 37.13 -33.69
N ASN A 628 16.28 37.68 -33.01
CA ASN A 628 17.15 36.91 -32.11
C ASN A 628 16.57 36.79 -30.70
N MET A 629 15.32 37.18 -30.49
CA MET A 629 14.59 37.18 -29.24
C MET A 629 15.23 38.03 -28.11
N LEU A 630 16.17 38.91 -28.47
CA LEU A 630 16.91 39.76 -27.52
C LEU A 630 16.87 41.24 -27.95
N SER A 631 17.54 41.60 -29.01
CA SER A 631 17.77 42.99 -29.39
C SER A 631 17.57 43.25 -30.88
N ASP A 632 17.61 42.22 -31.71
CA ASP A 632 17.61 42.37 -33.15
C ASP A 632 16.31 41.82 -33.74
N HIS A 633 15.49 42.69 -34.23
CA HIS A 633 14.20 42.35 -34.84
C HIS A 633 14.11 43.02 -36.19
N SER A 634 13.61 42.30 -37.18
CA SER A 634 13.30 42.90 -38.48
C SER A 634 11.95 42.38 -39.03
N VAL A 635 11.23 43.25 -39.68
CA VAL A 635 10.01 42.94 -40.39
C VAL A 635 10.12 43.56 -41.80
N HIS A 636 10.04 42.71 -42.82
CA HIS A 636 10.02 43.13 -44.21
C HIS A 636 8.77 42.54 -44.85
N GLY A 637 7.99 43.34 -45.57
CA GLY A 637 6.82 42.78 -46.17
C GLY A 637 6.07 43.76 -47.07
N THR A 638 5.11 43.16 -47.76
CA THR A 638 4.19 43.88 -48.61
C THR A 638 2.75 43.53 -48.25
N VAL A 639 1.88 44.50 -48.24
CA VAL A 639 0.44 44.31 -48.17
C VAL A 639 -0.18 44.94 -49.39
N GLY A 640 -0.82 44.16 -50.24
CA GLY A 640 -1.41 44.58 -51.48
C GLY A 640 -2.88 44.16 -51.64
N ASN A 641 -3.47 44.47 -52.74
CA ASN A 641 -4.88 44.20 -53.03
C ASN A 641 -5.83 44.67 -51.93
N ILE A 642 -5.46 45.76 -51.26
CA ILE A 642 -6.18 46.26 -50.10
C ILE A 642 -7.51 46.90 -50.57
N ILE A 643 -8.61 46.45 -50.01
CA ILE A 643 -9.91 47.10 -50.19
C ILE A 643 -10.51 47.30 -48.80
N ILE A 644 -10.60 48.54 -48.36
CA ILE A 644 -11.24 48.94 -47.13
C ILE A 644 -12.68 49.36 -47.42
N ARG A 645 -13.65 48.76 -46.78
CA ARG A 645 -15.08 49.00 -46.90
C ARG A 645 -15.63 49.62 -45.65
N ASP A 646 -16.32 50.73 -45.75
CA ASP A 646 -17.18 51.21 -44.67
C ASP A 646 -18.66 51.00 -45.05
N SER A 647 -19.60 51.65 -44.34
CA SER A 647 -21.04 51.49 -44.57
C SER A 647 -21.47 52.08 -45.96
N ALA A 648 -20.70 52.93 -46.59
CA ALA A 648 -21.07 53.70 -47.81
C ALA A 648 -20.07 53.55 -48.94
N ASN A 649 -18.78 53.34 -48.67
CA ASN A 649 -17.69 53.46 -49.63
C ASN A 649 -16.72 52.26 -49.58
N ALA A 650 -16.01 52.08 -50.70
CA ALA A 650 -14.88 51.13 -50.78
C ALA A 650 -13.64 51.95 -51.26
N TYR A 651 -12.64 51.93 -50.39
CA TYR A 651 -11.34 52.57 -50.62
C TYR A 651 -10.33 51.51 -51.04
N ARG A 652 -9.50 51.85 -52.01
CA ARG A 652 -8.46 50.97 -52.55
C ARG A 652 -7.11 51.71 -52.49
N PRO A 653 -6.45 51.68 -51.31
CA PRO A 653 -5.13 52.27 -51.22
C PRO A 653 -4.14 51.50 -52.09
N GLU A 654 -3.01 52.12 -52.39
CA GLU A 654 -1.88 51.44 -53.00
C GLU A 654 -1.25 50.43 -52.07
N ASN A 655 -0.36 49.59 -52.63
CA ASN A 655 0.32 48.57 -51.82
C ASN A 655 1.14 49.26 -50.73
N VAL A 656 1.10 48.65 -49.55
CA VAL A 656 1.94 48.99 -48.39
C VAL A 656 3.22 48.18 -48.45
N PHE A 657 4.35 48.85 -48.43
CA PHE A 657 5.66 48.24 -48.30
C PHE A 657 6.22 48.60 -46.96
N MET A 658 6.74 47.57 -46.22
CA MET A 658 7.31 47.69 -44.90
C MET A 658 8.75 47.19 -44.91
N ASP A 659 9.67 48.02 -44.43
CA ASP A 659 11.05 47.67 -44.18
C ASP A 659 11.47 48.25 -42.83
N CYS A 660 11.39 47.42 -41.82
CA CYS A 660 11.62 47.82 -40.43
C CYS A 660 12.63 46.92 -39.78
N PHE A 661 13.60 47.51 -39.09
CA PHE A 661 14.44 46.72 -38.16
C PHE A 661 14.77 47.57 -36.93
N THR A 662 15.03 46.89 -35.84
CA THR A 662 15.61 47.44 -34.63
C THR A 662 16.75 46.56 -34.15
N ARG A 663 17.83 47.17 -33.73
CA ARG A 663 19.04 46.56 -33.14
C ARG A 663 19.43 47.39 -31.94
N ARG A 664 20.48 46.92 -31.21
CA ARG A 664 21.01 47.66 -30.04
C ARG A 664 21.41 49.10 -30.36
N ASP A 665 21.99 49.31 -31.50
CA ASP A 665 22.65 50.55 -31.93
C ASP A 665 21.86 51.36 -32.95
N SER A 666 20.85 50.78 -33.57
CA SER A 666 20.15 51.41 -34.69
C SER A 666 18.72 50.88 -34.82
N THR A 667 17.82 51.76 -35.15
CA THR A 667 16.45 51.46 -35.57
C THR A 667 16.14 52.14 -36.88
N HIS A 668 15.56 51.39 -37.80
CA HIS A 668 15.05 51.85 -39.07
C HIS A 668 13.61 51.41 -39.25
N ALA A 669 12.73 52.27 -39.66
CA ALA A 669 11.40 51.92 -40.12
C ALA A 669 11.06 52.77 -41.36
N ALA A 670 10.76 52.08 -42.43
CA ALA A 670 10.25 52.66 -43.63
C ALA A 670 8.92 52.02 -44.03
N ILE A 671 7.83 52.74 -44.01
CA ILE A 671 6.53 52.26 -44.42
C ILE A 671 6.06 53.25 -45.58
N THR A 672 5.75 52.68 -46.72
CA THR A 672 5.28 53.43 -47.85
C THR A 672 3.93 52.88 -48.33
N CYS A 673 3.01 53.77 -48.70
CA CYS A 673 1.72 53.46 -49.31
C CYS A 673 1.31 54.64 -50.29
N GLY A 674 1.60 54.48 -51.57
CA GLY A 674 1.45 55.56 -52.51
C GLY A 674 2.30 56.79 -52.15
N ASP A 675 1.70 57.94 -52.05
CA ASP A 675 2.35 59.19 -51.63
C ASP A 675 2.63 59.25 -50.11
N PHE A 676 2.06 58.33 -49.31
CA PHE A 676 2.35 58.29 -47.89
C PHE A 676 3.69 57.61 -47.66
N VAL A 677 4.60 58.29 -46.95
CA VAL A 677 5.92 57.77 -46.56
C VAL A 677 6.14 58.11 -45.10
N LEU A 678 6.25 57.06 -44.31
CA LEU A 678 6.74 57.15 -42.96
C LEU A 678 8.20 56.59 -42.89
N ARG A 679 9.12 57.44 -42.48
CA ARG A 679 10.52 57.07 -42.30
C ARG A 679 10.95 57.47 -40.91
N LEU A 680 11.53 56.51 -40.19
CA LEU A 680 12.13 56.68 -38.87
C LEU A 680 13.54 56.09 -38.92
N ASP A 681 14.54 56.93 -38.71
CA ASP A 681 15.95 56.47 -38.53
C ASP A 681 16.43 57.00 -37.19
N GLY A 682 16.95 56.13 -36.37
CA GLY A 682 17.38 56.46 -35.01
C GLY A 682 18.60 55.67 -34.55
N ALA A 683 19.39 56.27 -33.69
CA ALA A 683 20.48 55.61 -32.99
C ALA A 683 19.91 54.95 -31.71
N GLY A 684 20.12 53.64 -31.55
CA GLY A 684 19.61 52.86 -30.46
C GLY A 684 18.43 51.96 -30.83
N SER A 685 17.99 51.13 -29.88
CA SER A 685 16.83 50.26 -30.06
C SER A 685 15.51 51.04 -30.07
N ILE A 686 14.44 50.44 -30.57
CA ILE A 686 13.13 51.04 -30.58
C ILE A 686 12.66 51.44 -29.15
N ASP A 687 12.97 50.64 -28.14
CA ASP A 687 12.65 50.96 -26.74
C ASP A 687 13.36 52.25 -26.29
N HIS A 688 14.62 52.45 -26.71
CA HIS A 688 15.40 53.64 -26.41
C HIS A 688 14.89 54.89 -27.17
N ILE A 689 14.34 54.69 -28.34
CA ILE A 689 13.82 55.80 -29.15
C ILE A 689 12.42 56.25 -28.65
N LEU A 690 11.64 55.31 -28.12
CA LEU A 690 10.28 55.58 -27.60
C LEU A 690 10.25 55.99 -26.13
N SER A 691 11.34 55.76 -25.38
CA SER A 691 11.51 56.17 -23.97
C SER A 691 11.97 57.64 -23.89
#